data_54eda95617ae9930b2fd6f666cc6c7f3
#
_entry.id   54eda95617ae9930b2fd6f666cc6c7f3
#
_cell.length_a   1.000
_cell.length_b   1.000
_cell.length_c   1.000
_cell.angle_alpha   90.00
_cell.angle_beta   90.00
_cell.angle_gamma   90.00
#
_symmetry.space_group_name_H-M   'P 1'
#
loop_
_entity.id
_entity.type
_entity.pdbx_description
1 polymer ?
#
loop_
_entity_poly.entity_id
_entity_poly.type
_entity_poly.pdbx_seq_one_letter_code
_entity_poly.pdbx_strand_id
1 'polypeptide(L)'
;MVVAGAGSGKTRVLTYKIAYLLQLGLPPYSILALTFTNKAAREMKERIAAITGDQTARRLWMGTFHSIFSRILRNEAEHIGYPSNFTIYDATDSKSLLKSIIKEMQLDDKVYRLGMVQSRISNAKNSLITYTAYEQNKELVESDMNAKVPLLREIYKRYQSRCLQAGAMDFDDLLLQTNILFRDHPAVLEKYRNFFRYVLVDEYQDTNFAQHLIVQRLCERHGHICVVGDDAQSIYSFRGANIDNILQFKNLYTGCRIFKLERNYRSTQNIVNAANSLIDKNTRQIPKTVYSEKEAGNKVSVFTSYSDYEEGYTVAARINEMHGILGKFSYADFAILYRTNAQSRILEEALRKRGIPYKIYGGLSFYQRKEIKDVISYFRMIVNPHDEEALKRIINYPTRGIGDTTVGKLVGAATEYGVSLWTVLQAPLEYSLPINNGTAKKLSDFRSLIEVFIEENKKLSAEELATLVVKRSGIVSDLFQDRSVEGVSKQENLQELLKGIAEFCEIRREEGMEQVAMSDFLAEVSLLTDQDNDKEENSDKVTMMTVHAAKGLEFTNVFVVGLEEDLFPSSLSKDNPRAVEEERRLFYVAITRAEQNCVLSYAKSRYRNGKTDMCTPSRFLKDIDAKYLDMPSDAGASDAFASARERYGRPAFASPFRQPRAVEDDFVSPVKQAAQRQGHLTKLKNTMESSFSAAPATDLSGLHVGSKVRHDRFGEGEIVSIEGEGGNAKATVAFDHFGQKQLLLKFAKLTMLND
;
A
#
# COMPACT_ATOMS: atom_id res chain seq x y z
N MET A 1 8.63 -27.20 14.51
CA MET A 1 7.79 -25.97 14.51
C MET A 1 7.99 -25.19 15.79
N VAL A 2 8.18 -23.87 15.70
CA VAL A 2 8.24 -22.96 16.87
C VAL A 2 7.01 -22.06 16.83
N VAL A 3 6.18 -22.15 17.86
CA VAL A 3 5.01 -21.30 18.05
C VAL A 3 5.39 -20.22 19.05
N ALA A 4 5.36 -18.97 18.61
CA ALA A 4 5.99 -17.89 19.36
C ALA A 4 5.03 -16.69 19.48
N GLY A 5 4.71 -16.30 20.70
CA GLY A 5 3.87 -15.13 20.96
C GLY A 5 4.48 -13.82 20.44
N ALA A 6 3.69 -12.75 20.42
CA ALA A 6 4.19 -11.42 20.11
C ALA A 6 5.34 -11.04 21.08
N GLY A 7 6.41 -10.42 20.57
CA GLY A 7 7.54 -9.98 21.39
C GLY A 7 8.37 -11.08 22.06
N SER A 8 8.23 -12.36 21.65
CA SER A 8 8.95 -13.50 22.23
C SER A 8 10.30 -13.83 21.61
N GLY A 9 10.75 -13.04 20.62
CA GLY A 9 12.06 -13.22 19.98
C GLY A 9 12.09 -14.23 18.83
N LYS A 10 11.01 -14.35 18.05
CA LYS A 10 10.90 -15.21 16.84
C LYS A 10 12.14 -15.16 15.94
N THR A 11 12.50 -13.98 15.50
CA THR A 11 13.64 -13.76 14.59
C THR A 11 14.96 -14.19 15.23
N ARG A 12 15.11 -14.02 16.55
CA ARG A 12 16.30 -14.44 17.28
C ARG A 12 16.48 -15.95 17.23
N VAL A 13 15.39 -16.71 17.37
CA VAL A 13 15.45 -18.19 17.27
C VAL A 13 15.97 -18.64 15.91
N LEU A 14 15.45 -18.06 14.82
CA LEU A 14 15.91 -18.39 13.46
C LEU A 14 17.40 -18.05 13.28
N THR A 15 17.81 -16.88 13.73
CA THR A 15 19.21 -16.42 13.66
C THR A 15 20.15 -17.41 14.35
N TYR A 16 19.84 -17.78 15.59
CA TYR A 16 20.68 -18.74 16.33
C TYR A 16 20.57 -20.17 15.78
N LYS A 17 19.43 -20.57 15.24
CA LYS A 17 19.30 -21.87 14.56
C LYS A 17 20.19 -21.95 13.33
N ILE A 18 20.26 -20.88 12.52
CA ILE A 18 21.16 -20.81 11.37
C ILE A 18 22.63 -20.88 11.82
N ALA A 19 23.01 -20.08 12.81
CA ALA A 19 24.37 -20.13 13.36
C ALA A 19 24.73 -21.52 13.87
N TYR A 20 23.83 -22.21 14.54
CA TYR A 20 24.01 -23.59 15.01
C TYR A 20 24.16 -24.57 13.86
N LEU A 21 23.38 -24.46 12.78
CA LEU A 21 23.50 -25.32 11.59
C LEU A 21 24.85 -25.13 10.92
N LEU A 22 25.35 -23.91 10.83
CA LEU A 22 26.68 -23.59 10.30
C LEU A 22 27.80 -24.20 11.18
N GLN A 23 27.65 -24.12 12.51
CA GLN A 23 28.59 -24.75 13.45
C GLN A 23 28.60 -26.27 13.33
N LEU A 24 27.48 -26.90 12.98
CA LEU A 24 27.40 -28.33 12.68
C LEU A 24 28.04 -28.70 11.33
N GLY A 25 28.60 -27.76 10.59
CA GLY A 25 29.29 -27.97 9.33
C GLY A 25 28.40 -27.97 8.08
N LEU A 26 27.14 -27.50 8.18
CA LEU A 26 26.32 -27.29 6.96
C LEU A 26 26.89 -26.14 6.14
N PRO A 27 27.14 -26.34 4.81
CA PRO A 27 27.57 -25.25 3.96
C PRO A 27 26.55 -24.11 3.93
N PRO A 28 26.93 -22.83 4.00
CA PRO A 28 25.98 -21.69 4.03
C PRO A 28 25.01 -21.71 2.84
N TYR A 29 25.49 -22.03 1.64
CA TYR A 29 24.63 -22.06 0.44
C TYR A 29 23.57 -23.18 0.46
N SER A 30 23.68 -24.15 1.35
CA SER A 30 22.73 -25.26 1.49
C SER A 30 21.59 -24.93 2.50
N ILE A 31 21.61 -23.75 3.10
CA ILE A 31 20.59 -23.28 4.03
C ILE A 31 19.71 -22.27 3.31
N LEU A 32 18.40 -22.57 3.24
CA LEU A 32 17.36 -21.68 2.70
C LEU A 32 16.60 -21.05 3.85
N ALA A 33 16.61 -19.72 3.96
CA ALA A 33 15.86 -18.98 4.96
C ALA A 33 14.87 -18.01 4.28
N LEU A 34 13.57 -18.21 4.51
CA LEU A 34 12.49 -17.49 3.88
C LEU A 34 11.78 -16.60 4.91
N THR A 35 11.48 -15.36 4.51
CA THR A 35 10.71 -14.41 5.30
C THR A 35 9.72 -13.65 4.42
N PHE A 36 8.90 -12.74 5.00
CA PHE A 36 7.87 -12.00 4.26
C PHE A 36 8.30 -10.62 3.78
N THR A 37 9.22 -9.95 4.49
CA THR A 37 9.66 -8.59 4.15
C THR A 37 11.16 -8.52 3.94
N ASN A 38 11.60 -7.64 3.02
CA ASN A 38 13.03 -7.42 2.77
C ASN A 38 13.73 -6.83 4.01
N LYS A 39 13.02 -5.97 4.78
CA LYS A 39 13.52 -5.44 6.05
C LYS A 39 13.87 -6.58 7.01
N ALA A 40 12.94 -7.54 7.21
CA ALA A 40 13.20 -8.71 8.08
C ALA A 40 14.36 -9.57 7.55
N ALA A 41 14.47 -9.75 6.23
CA ALA A 41 15.58 -10.50 5.61
C ALA A 41 16.92 -9.79 5.88
N ARG A 42 16.99 -8.47 5.71
CA ARG A 42 18.18 -7.65 5.96
C ARG A 42 18.60 -7.71 7.43
N GLU A 43 17.69 -7.39 8.37
CA GLU A 43 17.97 -7.48 9.80
C GLU A 43 18.45 -8.87 10.23
N MET A 44 17.84 -9.92 9.70
CA MET A 44 18.24 -11.29 10.00
C MET A 44 19.65 -11.56 9.46
N LYS A 45 19.98 -11.11 8.23
CA LYS A 45 21.30 -11.25 7.62
C LYS A 45 22.37 -10.52 8.44
N GLU A 46 22.10 -9.29 8.88
CA GLU A 46 23.00 -8.50 9.74
C GLU A 46 23.25 -9.19 11.09
N ARG A 47 22.22 -9.69 11.74
CA ARG A 47 22.35 -10.43 13.01
C ARG A 47 23.13 -11.74 12.85
N ILE A 48 22.98 -12.44 11.73
CA ILE A 48 23.77 -13.64 11.43
C ILE A 48 25.23 -13.26 11.16
N ALA A 49 25.46 -12.19 10.39
CA ALA A 49 26.79 -11.68 10.11
C ALA A 49 27.56 -11.33 11.39
N ALA A 50 26.91 -10.72 12.36
CA ALA A 50 27.48 -10.41 13.67
C ALA A 50 27.92 -11.67 14.45
N ILE A 51 27.28 -12.84 14.22
CA ILE A 51 27.60 -14.10 14.91
C ILE A 51 28.61 -14.94 14.14
N THR A 52 28.51 -15.00 12.80
CA THR A 52 29.23 -15.97 11.95
C THR A 52 30.21 -15.34 10.99
N GLY A 53 30.25 -14.01 10.93
CA GLY A 53 31.05 -13.22 9.99
C GLY A 53 30.32 -12.95 8.66
N ASP A 54 30.64 -11.78 8.06
CA ASP A 54 30.00 -11.28 6.85
C ASP A 54 30.09 -12.23 5.65
N GLN A 55 31.28 -12.81 5.41
CA GLN A 55 31.45 -13.71 4.27
C GLN A 55 30.55 -14.95 4.33
N THR A 56 30.30 -15.47 5.53
CA THR A 56 29.42 -16.61 5.74
C THR A 56 27.96 -16.22 5.52
N ALA A 57 27.53 -15.09 6.08
CA ALA A 57 26.18 -14.58 5.94
C ALA A 57 25.82 -14.25 4.48
N ARG A 58 26.76 -13.73 3.68
CA ARG A 58 26.56 -13.42 2.25
C ARG A 58 26.27 -14.67 1.40
N ARG A 59 26.77 -15.85 1.78
CA ARG A 59 26.58 -17.11 1.05
C ARG A 59 25.28 -17.83 1.37
N LEU A 60 24.50 -17.39 2.35
CA LEU A 60 23.21 -17.97 2.69
C LEU A 60 22.16 -17.62 1.60
N TRP A 61 21.29 -18.56 1.31
CA TRP A 61 20.10 -18.29 0.53
C TRP A 61 19.01 -17.73 1.47
N MET A 62 19.01 -16.42 1.62
CA MET A 62 18.11 -15.73 2.52
C MET A 62 17.42 -14.57 1.82
N GLY A 63 16.10 -14.49 1.95
CA GLY A 63 15.28 -13.45 1.33
C GLY A 63 13.79 -13.67 1.51
N THR A 64 13.01 -12.84 0.83
CA THR A 64 11.55 -13.06 0.72
C THR A 64 11.26 -14.24 -0.22
N PHE A 65 10.08 -14.86 -0.09
CA PHE A 65 9.63 -15.88 -1.02
C PHE A 65 9.79 -15.42 -2.47
N HIS A 66 9.31 -14.25 -2.81
CA HIS A 66 9.37 -13.72 -4.17
C HIS A 66 10.81 -13.51 -4.65
N SER A 67 11.70 -12.99 -3.81
CA SER A 67 13.10 -12.75 -4.21
C SER A 67 13.86 -14.05 -4.49
N ILE A 68 13.69 -15.04 -3.63
CA ILE A 68 14.35 -16.34 -3.78
C ILE A 68 13.81 -17.08 -5.01
N PHE A 69 12.48 -17.15 -5.17
CA PHE A 69 11.87 -17.88 -6.28
C PHE A 69 11.99 -17.16 -7.62
N SER A 70 12.01 -15.82 -7.64
CA SER A 70 12.40 -15.06 -8.83
C SER A 70 13.83 -15.42 -9.29
N ARG A 71 14.77 -15.54 -8.36
CA ARG A 71 16.16 -15.97 -8.68
C ARG A 71 16.21 -17.39 -9.23
N ILE A 72 15.44 -18.33 -8.67
CA ILE A 72 15.32 -19.69 -9.19
C ILE A 72 14.71 -19.67 -10.58
N LEU A 73 13.61 -18.96 -10.79
CA LEU A 73 12.94 -18.85 -12.08
C LEU A 73 13.83 -18.25 -13.16
N ARG A 74 14.69 -17.27 -12.85
CA ARG A 74 15.66 -16.72 -13.82
C ARG A 74 16.67 -17.77 -14.27
N ASN A 75 17.11 -18.62 -13.36
CA ASN A 75 18.06 -19.68 -13.69
C ASN A 75 17.44 -20.83 -14.49
N GLU A 76 16.14 -21.03 -14.37
CA GLU A 76 15.39 -22.15 -14.97
C GLU A 76 14.29 -21.68 -15.95
N ALA A 77 14.33 -20.43 -16.37
CA ALA A 77 13.25 -19.78 -17.13
C ALA A 77 12.91 -20.50 -18.43
N GLU A 78 13.91 -21.07 -19.12
CA GLU A 78 13.74 -21.78 -20.38
C GLU A 78 12.80 -22.99 -20.24
N HIS A 79 12.78 -23.65 -19.09
CA HIS A 79 11.90 -24.79 -18.82
C HIS A 79 10.41 -24.42 -18.80
N ILE A 80 10.08 -23.15 -18.54
CA ILE A 80 8.71 -22.66 -18.44
C ILE A 80 8.34 -21.69 -19.58
N GLY A 81 9.21 -21.58 -20.62
CA GLY A 81 8.96 -20.78 -21.80
C GLY A 81 9.10 -19.25 -21.60
N TYR A 82 9.80 -18.82 -20.55
CA TYR A 82 10.11 -17.42 -20.32
C TYR A 82 11.58 -17.10 -20.60
N PRO A 83 11.91 -15.87 -20.99
CA PRO A 83 13.30 -15.45 -21.05
C PRO A 83 13.89 -15.30 -19.63
N SER A 84 15.17 -15.52 -19.46
CA SER A 84 15.85 -15.37 -18.15
C SER A 84 15.81 -13.93 -17.62
N ASN A 85 15.69 -12.95 -18.51
CA ASN A 85 15.57 -11.52 -18.23
C ASN A 85 14.12 -11.02 -18.15
N PHE A 86 13.16 -11.91 -17.86
CA PHE A 86 11.75 -11.53 -17.75
C PHE A 86 11.54 -10.33 -16.80
N THR A 87 10.58 -9.48 -17.15
CA THR A 87 10.18 -8.32 -16.33
C THR A 87 9.22 -8.76 -15.22
N ILE A 88 9.33 -8.15 -14.05
CA ILE A 88 8.34 -8.32 -12.97
C ILE A 88 7.39 -7.12 -13.00
N TYR A 89 6.13 -7.38 -13.33
CA TYR A 89 5.08 -6.36 -13.33
C TYR A 89 4.61 -6.06 -11.92
N ASP A 90 4.55 -4.78 -11.58
CA ASP A 90 3.93 -4.34 -10.34
C ASP A 90 2.39 -4.26 -10.46
N ALA A 91 1.74 -3.85 -9.36
CA ALA A 91 0.28 -3.73 -9.32
C ALA A 91 -0.26 -2.68 -10.31
N THR A 92 0.53 -1.65 -10.65
CA THR A 92 0.13 -0.61 -11.62
C THR A 92 0.22 -1.12 -13.04
N ASP A 93 1.29 -1.84 -13.38
CA ASP A 93 1.48 -2.45 -14.69
C ASP A 93 0.39 -3.50 -14.96
N SER A 94 0.13 -4.37 -13.97
CA SER A 94 -0.93 -5.37 -14.04
C SER A 94 -2.32 -4.73 -14.26
N LYS A 95 -2.62 -3.63 -13.55
CA LYS A 95 -3.86 -2.87 -13.73
C LYS A 95 -3.95 -2.23 -15.11
N SER A 96 -2.86 -1.67 -15.62
CA SER A 96 -2.80 -1.05 -16.95
C SER A 96 -3.10 -2.06 -18.04
N LEU A 97 -2.46 -3.22 -17.97
CA LEU A 97 -2.69 -4.32 -18.90
C LEU A 97 -4.13 -4.85 -18.85
N LEU A 98 -4.67 -5.11 -17.65
CA LEU A 98 -6.06 -5.54 -17.48
C LEU A 98 -7.06 -4.51 -18.00
N LYS A 99 -6.81 -3.21 -17.77
CA LYS A 99 -7.64 -2.12 -18.31
C LYS A 99 -7.63 -2.11 -19.85
N SER A 100 -6.48 -2.34 -20.46
CA SER A 100 -6.37 -2.46 -21.93
C SER A 100 -7.20 -3.64 -22.45
N ILE A 101 -7.09 -4.82 -21.82
CA ILE A 101 -7.83 -6.03 -22.19
C ILE A 101 -9.35 -5.82 -22.07
N ILE A 102 -9.83 -5.26 -20.95
CA ILE A 102 -11.25 -4.96 -20.74
C ILE A 102 -11.79 -4.02 -21.84
N LYS A 103 -11.01 -2.99 -22.19
CA LYS A 103 -11.36 -2.05 -23.26
C LYS A 103 -11.37 -2.70 -24.65
N GLU A 104 -10.37 -3.52 -24.97
CA GLU A 104 -10.29 -4.26 -26.24
C GLU A 104 -11.43 -5.28 -26.43
N MET A 105 -11.85 -5.90 -25.34
CA MET A 105 -13.02 -6.78 -25.30
C MET A 105 -14.35 -6.03 -25.31
N GLN A 106 -14.34 -4.69 -25.34
CA GLN A 106 -15.53 -3.81 -25.31
C GLN A 106 -16.45 -4.10 -24.12
N LEU A 107 -15.89 -4.47 -22.97
CA LEU A 107 -16.64 -4.79 -21.76
C LEU A 107 -16.94 -3.52 -20.95
N ASP A 108 -18.08 -3.51 -20.26
CA ASP A 108 -18.49 -2.44 -19.36
C ASP A 108 -17.59 -2.43 -18.11
N ASP A 109 -16.84 -1.35 -17.91
CA ASP A 109 -15.91 -1.16 -16.78
C ASP A 109 -16.61 -1.04 -15.43
N LYS A 110 -17.91 -0.70 -15.39
CA LYS A 110 -18.73 -0.69 -14.18
C LYS A 110 -19.10 -2.12 -13.74
N VAL A 111 -19.21 -3.05 -14.68
CA VAL A 111 -19.48 -4.48 -14.43
C VAL A 111 -18.13 -5.17 -14.15
N TYR A 112 -17.18 -5.07 -15.07
CA TYR A 112 -15.84 -5.65 -14.95
C TYR A 112 -14.89 -4.67 -14.25
N ARG A 113 -15.20 -4.34 -13.00
CA ARG A 113 -14.39 -3.40 -12.21
C ARG A 113 -12.96 -3.91 -12.08
N LEU A 114 -12.00 -3.10 -12.49
CA LEU A 114 -10.59 -3.46 -12.57
C LEU A 114 -10.05 -4.11 -11.28
N GLY A 115 -10.38 -3.55 -10.11
CA GLY A 115 -9.94 -4.09 -8.82
C GLY A 115 -10.52 -5.48 -8.53
N MET A 116 -11.78 -5.73 -8.90
CA MET A 116 -12.43 -7.04 -8.73
C MET A 116 -11.81 -8.08 -9.67
N VAL A 117 -11.61 -7.73 -10.95
CA VAL A 117 -10.96 -8.60 -11.93
C VAL A 117 -9.56 -9.00 -11.46
N GLN A 118 -8.74 -8.01 -11.08
CA GLN A 118 -7.40 -8.24 -10.55
C GLN A 118 -7.42 -9.17 -9.33
N SER A 119 -8.29 -8.90 -8.36
CA SER A 119 -8.38 -9.71 -7.13
C SER A 119 -8.75 -11.15 -7.43
N ARG A 120 -9.70 -11.42 -8.35
CA ARG A 120 -10.09 -12.79 -8.73
C ARG A 120 -8.97 -13.56 -9.43
N ILE A 121 -8.23 -12.90 -10.33
CA ILE A 121 -7.07 -13.51 -11.00
C ILE A 121 -5.96 -13.80 -9.99
N SER A 122 -5.65 -12.85 -9.10
CA SER A 122 -4.67 -13.04 -8.03
C SER A 122 -5.02 -14.21 -7.12
N ASN A 123 -6.28 -14.29 -6.67
CA ASN A 123 -6.75 -15.40 -5.84
C ASN A 123 -6.64 -16.75 -6.56
N ALA A 124 -6.94 -16.81 -7.85
CA ALA A 124 -6.79 -18.03 -8.65
C ALA A 124 -5.32 -18.44 -8.70
N LYS A 125 -4.40 -17.53 -9.02
CA LYS A 125 -2.95 -17.79 -9.06
C LYS A 125 -2.42 -18.28 -7.71
N ASN A 126 -2.79 -17.61 -6.62
CA ASN A 126 -2.38 -17.99 -5.25
C ASN A 126 -2.96 -19.35 -4.82
N SER A 127 -4.06 -19.78 -5.43
CA SER A 127 -4.63 -21.12 -5.27
C SER A 127 -4.13 -22.11 -6.31
N LEU A 128 -3.12 -21.76 -7.10
CA LEU A 128 -2.51 -22.56 -8.18
C LEU A 128 -3.49 -22.96 -9.29
N ILE A 129 -4.51 -22.14 -9.52
CA ILE A 129 -5.48 -22.33 -10.60
C ILE A 129 -5.02 -21.53 -11.82
N THR A 130 -4.46 -22.22 -12.82
CA THR A 130 -4.09 -21.64 -14.11
C THR A 130 -5.34 -21.20 -14.88
N TYR A 131 -5.19 -20.37 -15.92
CA TYR A 131 -6.32 -19.96 -16.75
C TYR A 131 -7.05 -21.17 -17.41
N THR A 132 -6.31 -22.23 -17.75
CA THR A 132 -6.88 -23.48 -18.28
C THR A 132 -7.67 -24.26 -17.22
N ALA A 133 -7.13 -24.37 -16.01
CA ALA A 133 -7.83 -24.99 -14.89
C ALA A 133 -9.06 -24.17 -14.43
N TYR A 134 -9.01 -22.85 -14.57
CA TYR A 134 -10.12 -21.95 -14.25
C TYR A 134 -11.35 -22.23 -15.13
N GLU A 135 -11.14 -22.47 -16.44
CA GLU A 135 -12.22 -22.82 -17.37
C GLU A 135 -12.91 -24.15 -17.01
N GLN A 136 -12.18 -25.08 -16.42
CA GLN A 136 -12.67 -26.39 -16.02
C GLN A 136 -13.32 -26.42 -14.62
N ASN A 137 -13.08 -25.37 -13.82
CA ASN A 137 -13.60 -25.28 -12.46
C ASN A 137 -15.04 -24.75 -12.45
N LYS A 138 -16.00 -25.66 -12.29
CA LYS A 138 -17.43 -25.35 -12.32
C LYS A 138 -17.86 -24.35 -11.25
N GLU A 139 -17.29 -24.44 -10.04
CA GLU A 139 -17.62 -23.53 -8.93
C GLU A 139 -17.20 -22.08 -9.23
N LEU A 140 -16.00 -21.88 -9.81
CA LEU A 140 -15.53 -20.56 -10.20
C LEU A 140 -16.36 -19.98 -11.34
N VAL A 141 -16.66 -20.80 -12.36
CA VAL A 141 -17.49 -20.38 -13.50
C VAL A 141 -18.90 -20.00 -13.04
N GLU A 142 -19.52 -20.79 -12.15
CA GLU A 142 -20.83 -20.47 -11.58
C GLU A 142 -20.78 -19.20 -10.70
N SER A 143 -19.74 -19.04 -9.89
CA SER A 143 -19.51 -17.83 -9.11
C SER A 143 -19.39 -16.58 -10.00
N ASP A 144 -18.73 -16.70 -11.16
CA ASP A 144 -18.60 -15.59 -12.12
C ASP A 144 -19.93 -15.27 -12.80
N MET A 145 -20.74 -16.30 -13.13
CA MET A 145 -22.08 -16.11 -13.67
C MET A 145 -22.98 -15.39 -12.66
N ASN A 146 -22.97 -15.82 -11.40
CA ASN A 146 -23.75 -15.21 -10.31
C ASN A 146 -23.31 -13.76 -10.05
N ALA A 147 -22.02 -13.47 -10.20
CA ALA A 147 -21.47 -12.11 -10.11
C ALA A 147 -21.67 -11.28 -11.38
N LYS A 148 -22.33 -11.81 -12.43
CA LYS A 148 -22.56 -11.18 -13.74
C LYS A 148 -21.27 -10.82 -14.50
N VAL A 149 -20.21 -11.60 -14.32
CA VAL A 149 -18.91 -11.43 -15.00
C VAL A 149 -18.43 -12.69 -15.71
N PRO A 150 -19.25 -13.33 -16.58
CA PRO A 150 -18.96 -14.63 -17.18
C PRO A 150 -17.70 -14.68 -18.05
N LEU A 151 -17.21 -13.53 -18.53
CA LEU A 151 -16.02 -13.42 -19.38
C LEU A 151 -14.72 -13.27 -18.58
N LEU A 152 -14.74 -13.37 -17.24
CA LEU A 152 -13.54 -13.24 -16.41
C LEU A 152 -12.46 -14.25 -16.82
N ARG A 153 -12.83 -15.48 -17.12
CA ARG A 153 -11.92 -16.54 -17.61
C ARG A 153 -11.20 -16.12 -18.90
N GLU A 154 -11.90 -15.47 -19.82
CA GLU A 154 -11.31 -14.99 -21.07
C GLU A 154 -10.37 -13.80 -20.83
N ILE A 155 -10.71 -12.93 -19.88
CA ILE A 155 -9.80 -11.84 -19.45
C ILE A 155 -8.53 -12.46 -18.85
N TYR A 156 -8.64 -13.48 -17.98
CA TYR A 156 -7.49 -14.14 -17.37
C TYR A 156 -6.58 -14.79 -18.43
N LYS A 157 -7.18 -15.51 -19.39
CA LYS A 157 -6.46 -16.11 -20.51
C LYS A 157 -5.67 -15.09 -21.32
N ARG A 158 -6.32 -13.99 -21.73
CA ARG A 158 -5.67 -12.90 -22.48
C ARG A 158 -4.58 -12.23 -21.66
N TYR A 159 -4.84 -11.99 -20.38
CA TYR A 159 -3.86 -11.42 -19.47
C TYR A 159 -2.59 -12.27 -19.39
N GLN A 160 -2.74 -13.58 -19.19
CA GLN A 160 -1.60 -14.50 -19.11
C GLN A 160 -0.85 -14.60 -20.45
N SER A 161 -1.58 -14.66 -21.57
CA SER A 161 -0.97 -14.71 -22.90
C SER A 161 -0.14 -13.45 -23.18
N ARG A 162 -0.66 -12.27 -22.84
CA ARG A 162 0.05 -11.00 -23.05
C ARG A 162 1.25 -10.86 -22.10
N CYS A 163 1.15 -11.32 -20.87
CA CYS A 163 2.30 -11.39 -19.97
C CYS A 163 3.41 -12.28 -20.56
N LEU A 164 3.07 -13.45 -21.09
CA LEU A 164 4.04 -14.34 -21.72
C LEU A 164 4.68 -13.71 -22.96
N GLN A 165 3.87 -13.09 -23.85
CA GLN A 165 4.35 -12.38 -25.04
C GLN A 165 5.28 -11.21 -24.70
N ALA A 166 5.00 -10.52 -23.60
CA ALA A 166 5.82 -9.43 -23.07
C ALA A 166 7.06 -9.92 -22.32
N GLY A 167 7.27 -11.25 -22.19
CA GLY A 167 8.31 -11.77 -21.32
C GLY A 167 8.20 -11.23 -19.89
N ALA A 168 6.97 -11.15 -19.36
CA ALA A 168 6.71 -10.56 -18.06
C ALA A 168 5.92 -11.51 -17.14
N MET A 169 6.17 -11.41 -15.84
CA MET A 169 5.44 -12.09 -14.77
C MET A 169 4.95 -11.06 -13.75
N ASP A 170 3.74 -11.20 -13.24
CA ASP A 170 3.34 -10.46 -12.05
C ASP A 170 3.85 -11.16 -10.76
N PHE A 171 3.62 -10.54 -9.59
CA PHE A 171 4.07 -11.13 -8.32
C PHE A 171 3.48 -12.51 -8.05
N ASP A 172 2.22 -12.74 -8.40
CA ASP A 172 1.56 -14.02 -8.18
C ASP A 172 2.09 -15.09 -9.13
N ASP A 173 2.51 -14.70 -10.35
CA ASP A 173 3.16 -15.59 -11.30
C ASP A 173 4.48 -16.15 -10.78
N LEU A 174 5.25 -15.40 -10.02
CA LEU A 174 6.52 -15.91 -9.47
C LEU A 174 6.31 -17.17 -8.63
N LEU A 175 5.23 -17.23 -7.86
CA LEU A 175 4.88 -18.41 -7.06
C LEU A 175 4.18 -19.49 -7.88
N LEU A 176 3.27 -19.11 -8.77
CA LEU A 176 2.56 -20.03 -9.65
C LEU A 176 3.53 -20.76 -10.58
N GLN A 177 4.41 -20.02 -11.28
CA GLN A 177 5.37 -20.60 -12.21
C GLN A 177 6.44 -21.45 -11.52
N THR A 178 6.83 -21.11 -10.28
CA THR A 178 7.70 -21.98 -9.48
C THR A 178 7.03 -23.31 -9.18
N ASN A 179 5.74 -23.31 -8.85
CA ASN A 179 4.99 -24.55 -8.62
C ASN A 179 4.81 -25.38 -9.91
N ILE A 180 4.59 -24.73 -11.05
CA ILE A 180 4.53 -25.36 -12.36
C ILE A 180 5.88 -25.98 -12.71
N LEU A 181 6.98 -25.21 -12.57
CA LEU A 181 8.35 -25.69 -12.79
C LEU A 181 8.66 -26.95 -11.98
N PHE A 182 8.34 -26.97 -10.69
CA PHE A 182 8.59 -28.11 -9.82
C PHE A 182 7.65 -29.29 -10.08
N ARG A 183 6.46 -29.06 -10.63
CA ARG A 183 5.52 -30.11 -11.03
C ARG A 183 5.94 -30.79 -12.33
N ASP A 184 6.30 -29.98 -13.34
CA ASP A 184 6.48 -30.43 -14.72
C ASP A 184 7.93 -30.82 -15.03
N HIS A 185 8.90 -30.34 -14.22
CA HIS A 185 10.32 -30.66 -14.35
C HIS A 185 10.90 -31.27 -13.05
N PRO A 186 10.62 -32.56 -12.76
CA PRO A 186 11.09 -33.21 -11.53
C PRO A 186 12.60 -33.17 -11.32
N ALA A 187 13.36 -33.15 -12.41
CA ALA A 187 14.84 -33.05 -12.35
C ALA A 187 15.27 -31.70 -11.74
N VAL A 188 14.58 -30.61 -12.05
CA VAL A 188 14.83 -29.29 -11.46
C VAL A 188 14.48 -29.31 -9.98
N LEU A 189 13.31 -29.90 -9.61
CA LEU A 189 12.95 -30.04 -8.20
C LEU A 189 14.02 -30.82 -7.42
N GLU A 190 14.49 -31.96 -7.95
CA GLU A 190 15.55 -32.77 -7.31
C GLU A 190 16.86 -32.00 -7.18
N LYS A 191 17.24 -31.20 -8.18
CA LYS A 191 18.38 -30.27 -8.09
C LYS A 191 18.29 -29.39 -6.85
N TYR A 192 17.17 -28.71 -6.63
CA TYR A 192 17.00 -27.80 -5.49
C TYR A 192 16.76 -28.53 -4.16
N ARG A 193 16.16 -29.73 -4.14
CA ARG A 193 16.09 -30.59 -2.94
C ARG A 193 17.48 -31.00 -2.44
N ASN A 194 18.35 -31.33 -3.36
CA ASN A 194 19.73 -31.73 -3.02
C ASN A 194 20.60 -30.52 -2.65
N PHE A 195 20.30 -29.35 -3.23
CA PHE A 195 20.98 -28.10 -2.94
C PHE A 195 20.62 -27.55 -1.56
N PHE A 196 19.34 -27.45 -1.25
CA PHE A 196 18.85 -26.96 0.03
C PHE A 196 18.68 -28.09 1.04
N ARG A 197 19.68 -28.26 1.90
CA ARG A 197 19.68 -29.31 2.93
C ARG A 197 18.85 -28.96 4.16
N TYR A 198 18.60 -27.68 4.40
CA TYR A 198 17.78 -27.21 5.52
C TYR A 198 16.97 -25.99 5.11
N VAL A 199 15.68 -26.00 5.41
CA VAL A 199 14.77 -24.90 5.09
C VAL A 199 14.24 -24.29 6.38
N LEU A 200 14.32 -22.96 6.48
CA LEU A 200 13.77 -22.18 7.60
C LEU A 200 12.75 -21.18 7.05
N VAL A 201 11.63 -21.05 7.72
CA VAL A 201 10.56 -20.11 7.31
C VAL A 201 10.11 -19.30 8.51
N ASP A 202 10.20 -17.98 8.41
CA ASP A 202 9.65 -17.04 9.37
C ASP A 202 8.19 -16.68 9.02
N GLU A 203 7.43 -16.23 10.02
CA GLU A 203 6.03 -15.78 9.88
C GLU A 203 5.15 -16.79 9.10
N TYR A 204 5.32 -18.10 9.38
CA TYR A 204 4.71 -19.17 8.57
C TYR A 204 3.18 -19.11 8.52
N GLN A 205 2.51 -18.49 9.49
CA GLN A 205 1.06 -18.28 9.51
C GLN A 205 0.55 -17.36 8.40
N ASP A 206 1.44 -16.60 7.74
CA ASP A 206 1.09 -15.70 6.63
C ASP A 206 1.29 -16.33 5.24
N THR A 207 1.74 -17.58 5.19
CA THR A 207 1.93 -18.28 3.90
C THR A 207 0.60 -18.55 3.21
N ASN A 208 0.57 -18.32 1.89
CA ASN A 208 -0.51 -18.77 1.03
C ASN A 208 -0.29 -20.24 0.59
N PHE A 209 -1.27 -20.81 -0.11
CA PHE A 209 -1.20 -22.21 -0.56
C PHE A 209 0.00 -22.45 -1.49
N ALA A 210 0.28 -21.53 -2.41
CA ALA A 210 1.39 -21.67 -3.35
C ALA A 210 2.74 -21.70 -2.64
N GLN A 211 2.98 -20.82 -1.67
CA GLN A 211 4.18 -20.75 -0.84
C GLN A 211 4.36 -22.02 0.01
N HIS A 212 3.26 -22.43 0.65
CA HIS A 212 3.23 -23.65 1.46
C HIS A 212 3.63 -24.89 0.63
N LEU A 213 3.05 -25.07 -0.55
CA LEU A 213 3.32 -26.21 -1.41
C LEU A 213 4.76 -26.23 -1.94
N ILE A 214 5.34 -25.07 -2.27
CA ILE A 214 6.76 -24.98 -2.66
C ILE A 214 7.66 -25.49 -1.52
N VAL A 215 7.43 -25.00 -0.29
CA VAL A 215 8.22 -25.41 0.88
C VAL A 215 8.05 -26.90 1.14
N GLN A 216 6.81 -27.41 1.07
CA GLN A 216 6.53 -28.82 1.25
C GLN A 216 7.29 -29.69 0.24
N ARG A 217 7.23 -29.36 -1.06
CA ARG A 217 7.93 -30.09 -2.12
C ARG A 217 9.44 -30.10 -1.93
N LEU A 218 10.03 -28.98 -1.54
CA LEU A 218 11.47 -28.89 -1.26
C LEU A 218 11.89 -29.78 -0.10
N CYS A 219 11.07 -29.89 0.95
CA CYS A 219 11.40 -30.59 2.18
C CYS A 219 10.94 -32.06 2.24
N GLU A 220 10.07 -32.49 1.32
CA GLU A 220 9.40 -33.78 1.34
C GLU A 220 10.36 -34.97 1.50
N ARG A 221 11.55 -34.90 0.89
CA ARG A 221 12.52 -35.99 0.92
C ARG A 221 13.34 -36.05 2.20
N HIS A 222 13.81 -34.92 2.71
CA HIS A 222 14.76 -34.88 3.83
C HIS A 222 14.11 -34.50 5.16
N GLY A 223 12.93 -33.88 5.15
CA GLY A 223 12.19 -33.46 6.36
C GLY A 223 12.90 -32.39 7.22
N HIS A 224 14.00 -31.82 6.76
CA HIS A 224 14.77 -30.82 7.49
C HIS A 224 14.16 -29.44 7.31
N ILE A 225 13.14 -29.15 8.11
CA ILE A 225 12.42 -27.89 8.08
C ILE A 225 12.25 -27.31 9.49
N CYS A 226 12.42 -26.02 9.63
CA CYS A 226 12.07 -25.27 10.82
C CYS A 226 11.18 -24.10 10.46
N VAL A 227 9.92 -24.12 10.91
CA VAL A 227 9.00 -22.98 10.75
C VAL A 227 8.81 -22.28 12.07
N VAL A 228 8.75 -20.95 12.02
CA VAL A 228 8.46 -20.08 13.16
C VAL A 228 7.25 -19.24 12.81
N GLY A 229 6.34 -19.09 13.75
CA GLY A 229 5.14 -18.29 13.52
C GLY A 229 4.29 -18.07 14.76
N ASP A 230 3.30 -17.21 14.60
CA ASP A 230 2.29 -16.91 15.59
C ASP A 230 0.92 -16.89 14.93
N ASP A 231 0.12 -17.91 15.16
CA ASP A 231 -1.25 -18.00 14.64
C ASP A 231 -2.11 -16.80 15.04
N ALA A 232 -1.88 -16.21 16.23
CA ALA A 232 -2.53 -14.99 16.69
C ALA A 232 -2.16 -13.73 15.88
N GLN A 233 -1.13 -13.79 15.03
CA GLN A 233 -0.71 -12.71 14.15
C GLN A 233 -1.00 -13.00 12.65
N SER A 234 -1.83 -13.99 12.33
CA SER A 234 -2.27 -14.26 10.95
C SER A 234 -3.33 -13.24 10.51
N ILE A 235 -2.92 -12.23 9.72
CA ILE A 235 -3.74 -11.05 9.35
C ILE A 235 -3.70 -10.71 7.86
N TYR A 236 -3.25 -11.63 6.99
CA TYR A 236 -3.09 -11.41 5.55
C TYR A 236 -3.95 -12.35 4.69
N SER A 237 -5.13 -12.80 5.17
CA SER A 237 -6.01 -13.66 4.37
C SER A 237 -6.48 -12.95 3.10
N PHE A 238 -6.65 -11.63 3.12
CA PHE A 238 -6.98 -10.82 1.95
C PHE A 238 -5.89 -10.82 0.86
N ARG A 239 -4.67 -11.29 1.19
CA ARG A 239 -3.55 -11.57 0.26
C ARG A 239 -3.38 -13.08 0.01
N GLY A 240 -4.36 -13.90 0.35
CA GLY A 240 -4.34 -15.33 0.16
C GLY A 240 -3.63 -16.13 1.25
N ALA A 241 -3.19 -15.51 2.35
CA ALA A 241 -2.63 -16.24 3.50
C ALA A 241 -3.66 -17.23 4.08
N ASN A 242 -3.19 -18.41 4.44
CA ASN A 242 -4.03 -19.46 5.00
C ASN A 242 -3.48 -19.92 6.36
N ILE A 243 -4.17 -19.54 7.42
CA ILE A 243 -3.80 -19.92 8.79
C ILE A 243 -3.74 -21.44 9.00
N ASP A 244 -4.47 -22.22 8.19
CA ASP A 244 -4.45 -23.69 8.28
C ASP A 244 -3.06 -24.26 8.01
N ASN A 245 -2.22 -23.56 7.26
CA ASN A 245 -0.85 -23.97 7.00
C ASN A 245 -0.03 -24.15 8.31
N ILE A 246 -0.21 -23.26 9.29
CA ILE A 246 0.47 -23.40 10.60
C ILE A 246 -0.32 -24.29 11.54
N LEU A 247 -1.66 -24.22 11.58
CA LEU A 247 -2.49 -25.01 12.47
C LEU A 247 -2.35 -26.51 12.21
N GLN A 248 -2.21 -26.90 10.93
CA GLN A 248 -2.12 -28.30 10.51
C GLN A 248 -0.67 -28.77 10.26
N PHE A 249 0.31 -27.93 10.48
CA PHE A 249 1.72 -28.24 10.17
C PHE A 249 2.21 -29.54 10.78
N LYS A 250 1.81 -29.83 12.03
CA LYS A 250 2.18 -31.07 12.74
C LYS A 250 1.69 -32.33 12.01
N ASN A 251 0.56 -32.23 11.32
CA ASN A 251 -0.04 -33.38 10.63
C ASN A 251 0.67 -33.71 9.31
N LEU A 252 1.40 -32.74 8.76
CA LEU A 252 2.10 -32.88 7.46
C LEU A 252 3.49 -33.49 7.59
N TYR A 253 4.13 -33.36 8.76
CA TYR A 253 5.49 -33.82 8.97
C TYR A 253 5.57 -34.82 10.12
N THR A 254 5.81 -36.08 9.79
CA THR A 254 6.00 -37.16 10.77
C THR A 254 7.18 -36.81 11.70
N GLY A 255 6.97 -36.89 13.02
CA GLY A 255 7.99 -36.54 14.01
C GLY A 255 8.20 -35.04 14.25
N CYS A 256 7.30 -34.20 13.76
CA CYS A 256 7.34 -32.77 14.04
C CYS A 256 7.28 -32.49 15.55
N ARG A 257 8.30 -31.79 16.04
CA ARG A 257 8.34 -31.27 17.44
C ARG A 257 7.83 -29.85 17.49
N ILE A 258 7.00 -29.52 18.48
CA ILE A 258 6.47 -28.18 18.71
C ILE A 258 7.17 -27.59 19.93
N PHE A 259 7.77 -26.40 19.74
CA PHE A 259 8.34 -25.60 20.82
C PHE A 259 7.51 -24.31 20.96
N LYS A 260 7.16 -23.94 22.18
CA LYS A 260 6.40 -22.71 22.45
C LYS A 260 7.32 -21.68 23.09
N LEU A 261 7.28 -20.45 22.56
CA LEU A 261 7.95 -19.28 23.13
C LEU A 261 6.88 -18.39 23.73
N GLU A 262 6.69 -18.50 25.05
CA GLU A 262 5.59 -17.85 25.76
C GLU A 262 6.03 -16.60 26.54
N ARG A 263 7.33 -16.40 26.75
CA ARG A 263 7.85 -15.19 27.39
C ARG A 263 7.92 -14.02 26.44
N ASN A 264 7.22 -12.93 26.78
CA ASN A 264 7.27 -11.65 26.08
C ASN A 264 8.37 -10.76 26.68
N TYR A 265 9.24 -10.22 25.84
CA TYR A 265 10.33 -9.31 26.21
C TYR A 265 10.05 -7.85 25.85
N ARG A 266 8.94 -7.57 25.17
CA ARG A 266 8.58 -6.26 24.63
C ARG A 266 7.76 -5.44 25.62
N SER A 267 6.60 -5.95 26.01
CA SER A 267 5.52 -5.19 26.64
C SER A 267 5.46 -5.40 28.16
N THR A 268 4.85 -4.45 28.86
CA THR A 268 4.47 -4.57 30.27
C THR A 268 3.39 -5.63 30.45
N GLN A 269 3.21 -6.13 31.72
CA GLN A 269 2.29 -7.24 32.02
C GLN A 269 0.83 -6.90 31.65
N ASN A 270 0.37 -5.68 31.96
CA ASN A 270 -1.03 -5.30 31.71
C ASN A 270 -1.35 -5.32 30.21
N ILE A 271 -0.43 -4.88 29.32
CA ILE A 271 -0.60 -4.94 27.87
C ILE A 271 -0.67 -6.39 27.39
N VAL A 272 0.24 -7.26 27.89
CA VAL A 272 0.25 -8.68 27.52
C VAL A 272 -1.03 -9.39 27.97
N ASN A 273 -1.48 -9.14 29.19
CA ASN A 273 -2.68 -9.75 29.74
C ASN A 273 -3.95 -9.26 29.03
N ALA A 274 -4.03 -7.97 28.68
CA ALA A 274 -5.12 -7.42 27.87
C ALA A 274 -5.17 -8.10 26.48
N ALA A 275 -4.02 -8.23 25.81
CA ALA A 275 -3.92 -8.89 24.52
C ALA A 275 -4.29 -10.39 24.60
N ASN A 276 -3.87 -11.11 25.65
CA ASN A 276 -4.27 -12.50 25.86
C ASN A 276 -5.79 -12.62 26.04
N SER A 277 -6.41 -11.81 26.90
CA SER A 277 -7.86 -11.87 27.15
C SER A 277 -8.68 -11.62 25.88
N LEU A 278 -8.17 -10.77 24.97
CA LEU A 278 -8.76 -10.52 23.67
C LEU A 278 -8.65 -11.74 22.75
N ILE A 279 -7.44 -12.30 22.59
CA ILE A 279 -7.20 -13.35 21.60
C ILE A 279 -7.77 -14.70 22.01
N ASP A 280 -7.94 -14.93 23.30
CA ASP A 280 -8.57 -16.16 23.86
C ASP A 280 -10.02 -16.35 23.39
N LYS A 281 -10.67 -15.32 22.87
CA LYS A 281 -12.00 -15.42 22.25
C LYS A 281 -12.01 -16.08 20.86
N ASN A 282 -10.84 -16.26 20.24
CA ASN A 282 -10.72 -17.00 18.99
C ASN A 282 -10.73 -18.50 19.27
N THR A 283 -11.48 -19.24 18.45
CA THR A 283 -11.59 -20.69 18.58
C THR A 283 -10.48 -21.44 17.83
N ARG A 284 -10.05 -20.90 16.70
CA ARG A 284 -9.03 -21.48 15.83
C ARG A 284 -7.64 -20.93 16.18
N GLN A 285 -6.97 -21.59 17.13
CA GLN A 285 -5.65 -21.18 17.58
C GLN A 285 -4.83 -22.33 18.15
N ILE A 286 -3.53 -22.17 18.26
CA ILE A 286 -2.62 -23.07 18.96
C ILE A 286 -2.55 -22.61 20.43
N PRO A 287 -2.99 -23.41 21.40
CA PRO A 287 -3.00 -23.00 22.81
C PRO A 287 -1.61 -22.59 23.29
N LYS A 288 -1.49 -21.36 23.78
CA LYS A 288 -0.28 -20.80 24.37
C LYS A 288 -0.65 -19.71 25.39
N THR A 289 0.18 -19.51 26.42
CA THR A 289 0.00 -18.44 27.39
C THR A 289 1.19 -17.52 27.38
N VAL A 290 1.03 -16.38 26.74
CA VAL A 290 2.11 -15.37 26.68
C VAL A 290 2.16 -14.62 28.01
N TYR A 291 3.35 -14.48 28.59
CA TYR A 291 3.56 -13.75 29.84
C TYR A 291 4.76 -12.82 29.78
N SER A 292 4.75 -11.77 30.59
CA SER A 292 5.86 -10.83 30.71
C SER A 292 6.41 -10.83 32.15
N GLU A 293 7.72 -10.77 32.27
CA GLU A 293 8.41 -10.59 33.56
C GLU A 293 8.76 -9.11 33.84
N LYS A 294 8.37 -8.20 32.93
CA LYS A 294 8.48 -6.77 33.16
C LYS A 294 7.51 -6.33 34.26
N GLU A 295 7.59 -5.07 34.64
CA GLU A 295 6.63 -4.44 35.56
C GLU A 295 5.18 -4.57 35.09
N ALA A 296 4.22 -4.42 35.99
CA ALA A 296 2.81 -4.44 35.65
C ALA A 296 2.47 -3.36 34.57
N GLY A 297 3.08 -2.19 34.69
CA GLY A 297 2.86 -1.05 33.83
C GLY A 297 1.46 -0.44 33.97
N ASN A 298 1.15 0.54 33.15
CA ASN A 298 -0.16 1.15 33.11
C ASN A 298 -1.20 0.19 32.50
N LYS A 299 -2.46 0.31 32.95
CA LYS A 299 -3.58 -0.32 32.26
C LYS A 299 -3.74 0.26 30.87
N VAL A 300 -4.36 -0.48 29.97
CA VAL A 300 -4.71 0.00 28.64
C VAL A 300 -5.78 1.09 28.77
N SER A 301 -5.42 2.33 28.43
CA SER A 301 -6.33 3.48 28.58
C SER A 301 -7.33 3.50 27.44
N VAL A 302 -8.62 3.72 27.76
CA VAL A 302 -9.70 3.85 26.76
C VAL A 302 -10.35 5.22 26.91
N PHE A 303 -10.55 5.94 25.81
CA PHE A 303 -11.34 7.16 25.84
C PHE A 303 -12.35 7.20 24.68
N THR A 304 -13.42 7.96 24.90
CA THR A 304 -14.47 8.21 23.91
C THR A 304 -14.47 9.66 23.50
N SER A 305 -14.82 9.90 22.23
CA SER A 305 -15.00 11.24 21.66
C SER A 305 -16.38 11.36 21.01
N TYR A 306 -16.92 12.57 20.92
CA TYR A 306 -18.21 12.78 20.27
C TYR A 306 -18.10 12.64 18.74
N SER A 307 -16.95 13.02 18.17
CA SER A 307 -16.71 12.92 16.73
C SER A 307 -15.29 12.45 16.44
N ASP A 308 -15.06 12.02 15.20
CA ASP A 308 -13.73 11.69 14.67
C ASP A 308 -12.75 12.88 14.72
N TYR A 309 -13.29 14.10 14.56
CA TYR A 309 -12.50 15.32 14.68
C TYR A 309 -11.98 15.52 16.11
N GLU A 310 -12.87 15.34 17.12
CA GLU A 310 -12.49 15.40 18.53
C GLU A 310 -11.54 14.27 18.92
N GLU A 311 -11.72 13.06 18.36
CA GLU A 311 -10.81 11.94 18.53
C GLU A 311 -9.39 12.34 18.13
N GLY A 312 -9.22 12.85 16.92
CA GLY A 312 -7.91 13.28 16.41
C GLY A 312 -7.28 14.38 17.27
N TYR A 313 -8.09 15.36 17.71
CA TYR A 313 -7.63 16.45 18.56
C TYR A 313 -7.19 15.97 19.94
N THR A 314 -7.91 15.02 20.53
CA THR A 314 -7.59 14.42 21.83
C THR A 314 -6.31 13.58 21.75
N VAL A 315 -6.14 12.80 20.69
CA VAL A 315 -4.90 12.05 20.44
C VAL A 315 -3.70 12.99 20.36
N ALA A 316 -3.78 14.05 19.55
CA ALA A 316 -2.70 15.03 19.42
C ALA A 316 -2.42 15.77 20.75
N ALA A 317 -3.46 16.05 21.55
CA ALA A 317 -3.31 16.66 22.88
C ALA A 317 -2.54 15.75 23.83
N ARG A 318 -2.92 14.48 23.91
CA ARG A 318 -2.26 13.48 24.78
C ARG A 318 -0.81 13.23 24.39
N ILE A 319 -0.50 13.16 23.09
CA ILE A 319 0.89 13.05 22.59
C ILE A 319 1.69 14.27 23.07
N ASN A 320 1.16 15.47 22.91
CA ASN A 320 1.85 16.69 23.33
C ASN A 320 2.04 16.75 24.85
N GLU A 321 1.07 16.27 25.64
CA GLU A 321 1.16 16.16 27.09
C GLU A 321 2.26 15.18 27.51
N MET A 322 2.27 13.99 26.92
CA MET A 322 3.26 12.95 27.23
C MET A 322 4.68 13.35 26.81
N HIS A 323 4.82 14.03 25.67
CA HIS A 323 6.09 14.56 25.20
C HIS A 323 6.58 15.75 26.05
N GLY A 324 5.74 16.79 26.23
CA GLY A 324 6.15 18.07 26.80
C GLY A 324 6.17 18.10 28.33
N ILE A 325 5.07 17.67 28.98
CA ILE A 325 4.92 17.80 30.44
C ILE A 325 5.73 16.72 31.19
N LEU A 326 5.79 15.53 30.64
CA LEU A 326 6.54 14.44 31.25
C LEU A 326 8.01 14.43 30.85
N GLY A 327 8.39 15.09 29.74
CA GLY A 327 9.77 15.15 29.21
C GLY A 327 10.44 13.79 28.99
N LYS A 328 9.62 12.72 28.95
CA LYS A 328 10.05 11.33 29.05
C LYS A 328 10.17 10.64 27.69
N PHE A 329 9.45 11.17 26.71
CA PHE A 329 9.30 10.53 25.39
C PHE A 329 9.59 11.52 24.26
N SER A 330 10.33 11.06 23.25
CA SER A 330 10.49 11.77 21.97
C SER A 330 9.26 11.55 21.08
N TYR A 331 9.06 12.35 20.03
CA TYR A 331 7.97 12.11 19.10
C TYR A 331 8.11 10.77 18.35
N ALA A 332 9.34 10.28 18.16
CA ALA A 332 9.63 8.99 17.55
C ALA A 332 9.12 7.80 18.39
N ASP A 333 8.89 7.99 19.71
CA ASP A 333 8.35 6.96 20.60
C ASP A 333 6.85 6.73 20.42
N PHE A 334 6.16 7.52 19.59
CA PHE A 334 4.72 7.47 19.42
C PHE A 334 4.32 6.89 18.06
N ALA A 335 3.33 5.98 18.09
CA ALA A 335 2.63 5.54 16.88
C ALA A 335 1.12 5.72 17.00
N ILE A 336 0.48 6.17 15.91
CA ILE A 336 -0.97 6.21 15.76
C ILE A 336 -1.36 5.15 14.73
N LEU A 337 -2.10 4.15 15.18
CA LEU A 337 -2.55 3.01 14.38
C LEU A 337 -4.03 3.13 14.04
N TYR A 338 -4.36 3.02 12.77
CA TYR A 338 -5.73 3.08 12.28
C TYR A 338 -6.05 1.91 11.35
N ARG A 339 -7.35 1.63 11.17
CA ARG A 339 -7.80 0.49 10.35
C ARG A 339 -7.71 0.78 8.84
N THR A 340 -7.97 2.00 8.43
CA THR A 340 -7.97 2.43 7.01
C THR A 340 -7.25 3.75 6.82
N ASN A 341 -6.59 3.93 5.68
CA ASN A 341 -5.89 5.17 5.34
C ASN A 341 -6.79 6.41 5.30
N ALA A 342 -8.10 6.24 5.10
CA ALA A 342 -9.05 7.36 5.11
C ALA A 342 -9.09 8.10 6.47
N GLN A 343 -8.72 7.42 7.56
CA GLN A 343 -8.68 8.01 8.91
C GLN A 343 -7.50 8.98 9.10
N SER A 344 -6.42 8.86 8.30
CA SER A 344 -5.20 9.66 8.49
C SER A 344 -5.44 11.16 8.37
N ARG A 345 -6.31 11.60 7.45
CA ARG A 345 -6.54 13.02 7.14
C ARG A 345 -6.87 13.88 8.37
N ILE A 346 -7.75 13.38 9.23
CA ILE A 346 -8.18 14.13 10.44
C ILE A 346 -7.05 14.16 11.46
N LEU A 347 -6.33 13.06 11.61
CA LEU A 347 -5.17 12.96 12.51
C LEU A 347 -4.04 13.88 12.07
N GLU A 348 -3.73 13.93 10.78
CA GLU A 348 -2.76 14.84 10.19
C GLU A 348 -3.11 16.31 10.47
N GLU A 349 -4.40 16.67 10.28
CA GLU A 349 -4.86 18.02 10.57
C GLU A 349 -4.71 18.37 12.05
N ALA A 350 -5.01 17.43 12.95
CA ALA A 350 -4.89 17.63 14.40
C ALA A 350 -3.43 17.80 14.84
N LEU A 351 -2.50 16.97 14.33
CA LEU A 351 -1.07 17.07 14.62
C LEU A 351 -0.48 18.37 14.07
N ARG A 352 -0.83 18.75 12.83
CA ARG A 352 -0.37 19.98 12.19
C ARG A 352 -0.81 21.23 12.95
N LYS A 353 -2.07 21.27 13.43
CA LYS A 353 -2.58 22.40 14.23
C LYS A 353 -1.83 22.58 15.54
N ARG A 354 -1.20 21.54 16.07
CA ARG A 354 -0.40 21.58 17.29
C ARG A 354 1.11 21.69 17.04
N GLY A 355 1.54 21.78 15.78
CA GLY A 355 2.96 21.83 15.42
C GLY A 355 3.71 20.52 15.71
N ILE A 356 3.02 19.39 15.86
CA ILE A 356 3.63 18.08 16.12
C ILE A 356 4.13 17.49 14.81
N PRO A 357 5.44 17.20 14.68
CA PRO A 357 5.98 16.56 13.49
C PRO A 357 5.49 15.12 13.37
N TYR A 358 5.11 14.71 12.17
CA TYR A 358 4.65 13.35 11.91
C TYR A 358 5.15 12.81 10.57
N LYS A 359 5.14 11.48 10.44
CA LYS A 359 5.33 10.77 9.19
C LYS A 359 4.23 9.74 8.99
N ILE A 360 3.78 9.57 7.72
CA ILE A 360 2.85 8.50 7.35
C ILE A 360 3.67 7.35 6.79
N TYR A 361 3.57 6.21 7.44
CA TYR A 361 4.23 4.99 7.02
C TYR A 361 3.38 4.26 5.97
N GLY A 362 3.99 3.89 4.84
CA GLY A 362 3.27 3.28 3.71
C GLY A 362 2.68 4.32 2.74
N GLY A 363 3.29 5.51 2.63
CA GLY A 363 3.06 6.46 1.54
C GLY A 363 3.55 5.90 0.18
N LEU A 364 3.41 6.69 -0.91
CA LEU A 364 3.94 6.29 -2.22
C LEU A 364 5.44 6.03 -2.12
N SER A 365 5.85 4.79 -2.42
CA SER A 365 7.24 4.39 -2.50
C SER A 365 8.02 5.32 -3.44
N PHE A 366 9.29 5.57 -3.14
CA PHE A 366 10.20 6.33 -4.01
C PHE A 366 10.15 5.82 -5.46
N TYR A 367 10.18 4.50 -5.64
CA TYR A 367 10.15 3.85 -6.96
C TYR A 367 8.77 3.90 -7.65
N GLN A 368 7.70 4.28 -6.94
CA GLN A 368 6.36 4.50 -7.51
C GLN A 368 6.12 5.95 -7.93
N ARG A 369 7.03 6.87 -7.63
CA ARG A 369 6.94 8.26 -8.10
C ARG A 369 7.01 8.29 -9.62
N LYS A 370 6.19 9.15 -10.23
CA LYS A 370 5.99 9.18 -11.68
C LYS A 370 7.32 9.31 -12.45
N GLU A 371 8.15 10.30 -12.10
CA GLU A 371 9.42 10.59 -12.73
C GLU A 371 10.43 9.44 -12.60
N ILE A 372 10.43 8.75 -11.47
CA ILE A 372 11.30 7.60 -11.22
C ILE A 372 10.82 6.40 -12.04
N LYS A 373 9.52 6.15 -12.05
CA LYS A 373 8.92 5.06 -12.82
C LYS A 373 9.10 5.26 -14.33
N ASP A 374 9.11 6.50 -14.79
CA ASP A 374 9.39 6.83 -16.20
C ASP A 374 10.84 6.42 -16.58
N VAL A 375 11.83 6.73 -15.74
CA VAL A 375 13.24 6.34 -15.96
C VAL A 375 13.41 4.81 -15.88
N ILE A 376 12.83 4.17 -14.86
CA ILE A 376 12.88 2.72 -14.70
C ILE A 376 12.28 2.02 -15.92
N SER A 377 11.24 2.60 -16.55
CA SER A 377 10.65 2.02 -17.76
C SER A 377 11.61 2.03 -18.95
N TYR A 378 12.52 3.01 -19.05
CA TYR A 378 13.62 2.93 -20.02
C TYR A 378 14.56 1.77 -19.74
N PHE A 379 14.95 1.58 -18.47
CA PHE A 379 15.83 0.47 -18.08
C PHE A 379 15.16 -0.88 -18.35
N ARG A 380 13.86 -0.99 -18.07
CA ARG A 380 13.07 -2.20 -18.37
C ARG A 380 13.07 -2.52 -19.85
N MET A 381 12.83 -1.50 -20.73
CA MET A 381 12.88 -1.68 -22.18
C MET A 381 14.24 -2.09 -22.70
N ILE A 382 15.31 -1.63 -22.08
CA ILE A 382 16.69 -1.99 -22.44
C ILE A 382 16.99 -3.45 -22.11
N VAL A 383 16.53 -3.90 -20.95
CA VAL A 383 16.73 -5.28 -20.47
C VAL A 383 15.76 -6.24 -21.15
N ASN A 384 14.50 -5.86 -21.28
CA ASN A 384 13.46 -6.63 -21.96
C ASN A 384 12.71 -5.75 -22.98
N PRO A 385 13.10 -5.73 -24.25
CA PRO A 385 12.44 -4.92 -25.26
C PRO A 385 10.97 -5.29 -25.54
N HIS A 386 10.55 -6.50 -25.12
CA HIS A 386 9.19 -6.97 -25.29
C HIS A 386 8.22 -6.50 -24.19
N ASP A 387 8.71 -5.76 -23.19
CA ASP A 387 7.92 -5.20 -22.11
C ASP A 387 6.92 -4.15 -22.62
N GLU A 388 5.68 -4.60 -22.76
CA GLU A 388 4.59 -3.80 -23.32
C GLU A 388 4.26 -2.55 -22.50
N GLU A 389 4.21 -2.68 -21.17
CA GLU A 389 3.82 -1.57 -20.29
C GLU A 389 4.92 -0.51 -20.20
N ALA A 390 6.18 -0.93 -20.19
CA ALA A 390 7.31 -0.03 -20.26
C ALA A 390 7.35 0.72 -21.60
N LEU A 391 7.14 0.02 -22.73
CA LEU A 391 7.08 0.65 -24.05
C LEU A 391 5.99 1.69 -24.15
N LYS A 392 4.77 1.36 -23.77
CA LYS A 392 3.63 2.30 -23.78
C LYS A 392 3.92 3.56 -22.95
N ARG A 393 4.62 3.39 -21.83
CA ARG A 393 4.94 4.48 -20.93
C ARG A 393 5.95 5.46 -21.51
N ILE A 394 7.00 4.97 -22.18
CA ILE A 394 8.13 5.81 -22.61
C ILE A 394 8.09 6.21 -24.09
N ILE A 395 7.27 5.59 -24.92
CA ILE A 395 7.27 5.83 -26.38
C ILE A 395 7.06 7.32 -26.72
N ASN A 396 6.27 8.03 -25.92
CA ASN A 396 6.03 9.47 -26.04
C ASN A 396 6.52 10.29 -24.84
N TYR A 397 7.41 9.75 -24.02
CA TYR A 397 8.02 10.49 -22.91
C TYR A 397 9.55 10.41 -22.94
N PRO A 398 10.27 11.55 -22.98
CA PRO A 398 9.80 12.92 -23.22
C PRO A 398 9.03 13.06 -24.54
N THR A 399 8.25 14.12 -24.68
CA THR A 399 7.32 14.29 -25.80
C THR A 399 7.98 14.14 -27.16
N ARG A 400 7.56 13.12 -27.94
CA ARG A 400 8.05 12.82 -29.30
C ARG A 400 6.99 13.01 -30.38
N GLY A 401 5.76 13.38 -29.97
CA GLY A 401 4.62 13.53 -30.88
C GLY A 401 4.10 12.17 -31.40
N ILE A 402 4.23 11.11 -30.59
CA ILE A 402 3.62 9.78 -30.80
C ILE A 402 2.42 9.70 -29.88
N GLY A 403 1.22 9.97 -30.39
CA GLY A 403 0.00 10.02 -29.60
C GLY A 403 -0.65 8.65 -29.39
N ASP A 404 -1.67 8.63 -28.51
CA ASP A 404 -2.41 7.42 -28.11
C ASP A 404 -3.04 6.66 -29.30
N THR A 405 -3.44 7.38 -30.34
CA THR A 405 -3.97 6.75 -31.57
C THR A 405 -2.92 5.90 -32.29
N THR A 406 -1.66 6.32 -32.30
CA THR A 406 -0.55 5.54 -32.87
C THR A 406 -0.24 4.33 -32.00
N VAL A 407 -0.22 4.52 -30.69
CA VAL A 407 -0.04 3.42 -29.72
C VAL A 407 -1.18 2.40 -29.86
N GLY A 408 -2.43 2.87 -30.00
CA GLY A 408 -3.59 2.00 -30.24
C GLY A 408 -3.46 1.17 -31.53
N LYS A 409 -2.90 1.74 -32.61
CA LYS A 409 -2.62 0.99 -33.84
C LYS A 409 -1.54 -0.07 -33.65
N LEU A 410 -0.46 0.24 -32.91
CA LEU A 410 0.58 -0.72 -32.54
C LEU A 410 0.00 -1.89 -31.75
N VAL A 411 -0.83 -1.60 -30.73
CA VAL A 411 -1.50 -2.62 -29.92
C VAL A 411 -2.44 -3.49 -30.77
N GLY A 412 -3.22 -2.87 -31.68
CA GLY A 412 -4.10 -3.60 -32.60
C GLY A 412 -3.32 -4.58 -33.48
N ALA A 413 -2.25 -4.12 -34.12
CA ALA A 413 -1.41 -4.98 -34.95
C ALA A 413 -0.73 -6.09 -34.13
N ALA A 414 -0.16 -5.78 -32.96
CA ALA A 414 0.45 -6.77 -32.09
C ALA A 414 -0.55 -7.87 -31.65
N THR A 415 -1.80 -7.49 -31.37
CA THR A 415 -2.86 -8.44 -31.00
C THR A 415 -3.29 -9.30 -32.20
N GLU A 416 -3.43 -8.69 -33.38
CA GLU A 416 -3.84 -9.38 -34.62
C GLU A 416 -2.84 -10.46 -35.03
N TYR A 417 -1.56 -10.11 -35.00
CA TYR A 417 -0.48 -11.03 -35.43
C TYR A 417 0.09 -11.89 -34.28
N GLY A 418 -0.37 -11.70 -33.03
CA GLY A 418 0.10 -12.48 -31.87
C GLY A 418 1.56 -12.26 -31.50
N VAL A 419 2.09 -11.04 -31.77
CA VAL A 419 3.49 -10.64 -31.50
C VAL A 419 3.57 -9.50 -30.48
N SER A 420 4.79 -9.22 -29.97
CA SER A 420 4.98 -8.09 -29.07
C SER A 420 4.89 -6.74 -29.77
N LEU A 421 4.61 -5.66 -29.01
CA LEU A 421 4.64 -4.30 -29.56
C LEU A 421 6.00 -3.91 -30.15
N TRP A 422 7.07 -4.39 -29.56
CA TRP A 422 8.44 -4.15 -30.03
C TRP A 422 8.67 -4.81 -31.40
N THR A 423 8.18 -6.01 -31.61
CA THR A 423 8.26 -6.71 -32.89
C THR A 423 7.56 -5.92 -34.00
N VAL A 424 6.36 -5.42 -33.74
CA VAL A 424 5.65 -4.53 -34.68
C VAL A 424 6.42 -3.24 -34.95
N LEU A 425 7.04 -2.67 -33.92
CA LEU A 425 7.83 -1.44 -34.02
C LEU A 425 9.11 -1.64 -34.86
N GLN A 426 9.70 -2.84 -34.82
CA GLN A 426 10.88 -3.17 -35.61
C GLN A 426 10.57 -3.29 -37.11
N ALA A 427 9.41 -3.82 -37.49
CA ALA A 427 9.00 -4.07 -38.86
C ALA A 427 7.57 -3.56 -39.18
N PRO A 428 7.27 -2.26 -39.03
CA PRO A 428 5.92 -1.73 -39.15
C PRO A 428 5.22 -2.03 -40.50
N LEU A 429 6.00 -2.19 -41.57
CA LEU A 429 5.48 -2.51 -42.90
C LEU A 429 5.03 -3.97 -43.01
N GLU A 430 5.75 -4.90 -42.41
CA GLU A 430 5.40 -6.33 -42.41
C GLU A 430 4.08 -6.58 -41.65
N TYR A 431 3.81 -5.79 -40.63
CA TYR A 431 2.58 -5.86 -39.85
C TYR A 431 1.49 -4.88 -40.32
N SER A 432 1.60 -4.39 -41.54
CA SER A 432 0.60 -3.51 -42.21
C SER A 432 0.12 -2.35 -41.33
N LEU A 433 1.04 -1.73 -40.57
CA LEU A 433 0.69 -0.66 -39.63
C LEU A 433 0.19 0.59 -40.35
N PRO A 434 -1.06 1.03 -40.17
CA PRO A 434 -1.66 2.13 -40.94
C PRO A 434 -1.22 3.50 -40.40
N ILE A 435 0.04 3.89 -40.69
CA ILE A 435 0.66 5.16 -40.26
C ILE A 435 1.19 5.96 -41.44
N ASN A 436 1.29 7.27 -41.27
CA ASN A 436 1.92 8.15 -42.26
C ASN A 436 3.46 8.19 -42.10
N ASN A 437 4.15 8.67 -43.12
CA ASN A 437 5.62 8.74 -43.15
C ASN A 437 6.21 9.55 -41.97
N GLY A 438 5.57 10.63 -41.54
CA GLY A 438 6.01 11.43 -40.40
C GLY A 438 5.95 10.64 -39.07
N THR A 439 4.90 9.86 -38.89
CA THR A 439 4.77 8.98 -37.71
C THR A 439 5.75 7.80 -37.79
N ALA A 440 5.93 7.21 -38.98
CA ALA A 440 6.90 6.14 -39.22
C ALA A 440 8.32 6.59 -38.88
N LYS A 441 8.71 7.82 -39.24
CA LYS A 441 10.01 8.39 -38.89
C LYS A 441 10.16 8.51 -37.35
N LYS A 442 9.17 9.06 -36.65
CA LYS A 442 9.21 9.20 -35.18
C LYS A 442 9.34 7.85 -34.47
N LEU A 443 8.64 6.83 -34.96
CA LEU A 443 8.76 5.46 -34.43
C LEU A 443 10.14 4.88 -34.72
N SER A 444 10.70 5.10 -35.91
CA SER A 444 12.06 4.68 -36.25
C SER A 444 13.12 5.36 -35.41
N ASP A 445 12.99 6.68 -35.18
CA ASP A 445 13.92 7.43 -34.31
C ASP A 445 13.88 6.91 -32.87
N PHE A 446 12.69 6.64 -32.32
CA PHE A 446 12.53 6.05 -31.00
C PHE A 446 13.13 4.62 -30.93
N ARG A 447 12.83 3.78 -31.93
CA ARG A 447 13.41 2.43 -32.03
C ARG A 447 14.94 2.48 -32.01
N SER A 448 15.54 3.30 -32.87
CA SER A 448 17.01 3.42 -32.95
C SER A 448 17.62 3.89 -31.63
N LEU A 449 16.95 4.79 -30.89
CA LEU A 449 17.42 5.22 -29.57
C LEU A 449 17.48 4.03 -28.59
N ILE A 450 16.44 3.21 -28.56
CA ILE A 450 16.39 2.04 -27.65
C ILE A 450 17.39 0.97 -28.08
N GLU A 451 17.54 0.72 -29.40
CA GLU A 451 18.53 -0.23 -29.93
C GLU A 451 19.97 0.13 -29.54
N VAL A 452 20.32 1.44 -29.57
CA VAL A 452 21.62 1.92 -29.07
C VAL A 452 21.80 1.59 -27.59
N PHE A 453 20.78 1.83 -26.76
CA PHE A 453 20.88 1.52 -25.34
C PHE A 453 20.98 0.02 -25.05
N ILE A 454 20.31 -0.83 -25.84
CA ILE A 454 20.41 -2.30 -25.73
C ILE A 454 21.84 -2.76 -26.03
N GLU A 455 22.49 -2.19 -27.07
CA GLU A 455 23.88 -2.54 -27.39
C GLU A 455 24.87 -2.08 -26.31
N GLU A 456 24.65 -0.88 -25.75
CA GLU A 456 25.51 -0.37 -24.68
C GLU A 456 25.31 -1.15 -23.37
N ASN A 457 24.12 -1.68 -23.08
CA ASN A 457 23.86 -2.53 -21.90
C ASN A 457 24.72 -3.80 -21.86
N LYS A 458 25.21 -4.27 -23.03
CA LYS A 458 26.09 -5.45 -23.10
C LYS A 458 27.50 -5.16 -22.58
N LYS A 459 27.91 -3.88 -22.46
CA LYS A 459 29.27 -3.43 -22.17
C LYS A 459 29.37 -2.67 -20.85
N LEU A 460 28.31 -1.92 -20.51
CA LEU A 460 28.29 -0.99 -19.40
C LEU A 460 27.73 -1.63 -18.13
N SER A 461 28.21 -1.19 -16.98
CA SER A 461 27.57 -1.46 -15.68
C SER A 461 26.23 -0.75 -15.56
N ALA A 462 25.39 -1.15 -14.59
CA ALA A 462 24.10 -0.52 -14.33
C ALA A 462 24.22 0.99 -14.07
N GLU A 463 25.25 1.43 -13.36
CA GLU A 463 25.54 2.84 -13.06
C GLU A 463 25.87 3.65 -14.31
N GLU A 464 26.79 3.14 -15.14
CA GLU A 464 27.21 3.78 -16.38
C GLU A 464 26.06 3.87 -17.38
N LEU A 465 25.30 2.77 -17.52
CA LEU A 465 24.13 2.70 -18.39
C LEU A 465 23.04 3.67 -17.92
N ALA A 466 22.74 3.74 -16.62
CA ALA A 466 21.74 4.67 -16.08
C ALA A 466 22.10 6.11 -16.40
N THR A 467 23.38 6.48 -16.21
CA THR A 467 23.88 7.82 -16.54
C THR A 467 23.74 8.13 -18.02
N LEU A 468 24.08 7.17 -18.91
CA LEU A 468 23.96 7.30 -20.35
C LEU A 468 22.50 7.50 -20.79
N VAL A 469 21.59 6.66 -20.27
CA VAL A 469 20.15 6.70 -20.60
C VAL A 469 19.53 8.01 -20.18
N VAL A 470 19.76 8.45 -18.95
CA VAL A 470 19.22 9.70 -18.41
C VAL A 470 19.69 10.91 -19.25
N LYS A 471 20.96 10.92 -19.69
CA LYS A 471 21.50 11.95 -20.57
C LYS A 471 20.91 11.97 -21.97
N ARG A 472 20.82 10.79 -22.63
CA ARG A 472 20.47 10.69 -24.06
C ARG A 472 18.98 10.56 -24.34
N SER A 473 18.18 10.12 -23.36
CA SER A 473 16.71 10.01 -23.52
C SER A 473 15.98 11.34 -23.69
N GLY A 474 16.58 12.44 -23.22
CA GLY A 474 15.98 13.76 -23.16
C GLY A 474 15.25 14.05 -21.84
N ILE A 475 15.21 13.10 -20.91
CA ILE A 475 14.52 13.24 -19.59
C ILE A 475 15.11 14.42 -18.80
N VAL A 476 16.44 14.55 -18.78
CA VAL A 476 17.10 15.69 -18.08
C VAL A 476 16.60 17.00 -18.64
N SER A 477 16.60 17.15 -19.98
CA SER A 477 16.15 18.38 -20.61
C SER A 477 14.69 18.71 -20.29
N ASP A 478 13.82 17.70 -20.24
CA ASP A 478 12.39 17.84 -19.91
C ASP A 478 12.20 18.26 -18.43
N LEU A 479 12.84 17.58 -17.50
CA LEU A 479 12.73 17.87 -16.06
C LEU A 479 13.35 19.21 -15.66
N PHE A 480 14.45 19.64 -16.30
CA PHE A 480 15.14 20.88 -15.97
C PHE A 480 14.48 22.14 -16.60
N GLN A 481 13.52 21.97 -17.48
CA GLN A 481 12.67 23.07 -17.97
C GLN A 481 11.64 23.52 -16.91
N ASP A 482 11.20 22.61 -16.05
CA ASP A 482 10.27 22.91 -14.96
C ASP A 482 11.03 23.47 -13.74
N ARG A 483 10.92 24.79 -13.53
CA ARG A 483 11.54 25.50 -12.40
C ARG A 483 10.60 25.65 -11.19
N SER A 484 9.45 25.03 -11.20
CA SER A 484 8.54 24.99 -10.05
C SER A 484 9.16 24.22 -8.89
N VAL A 485 8.64 24.40 -7.68
CA VAL A 485 9.05 23.63 -6.49
C VAL A 485 8.90 22.12 -6.74
N GLU A 486 7.83 21.74 -7.46
CA GLU A 486 7.59 20.36 -7.87
C GLU A 486 8.63 19.87 -8.89
N GLY A 487 9.03 20.73 -9.85
CA GLY A 487 10.08 20.42 -10.83
C GLY A 487 11.44 20.20 -10.16
N VAL A 488 11.81 21.04 -9.19
CA VAL A 488 13.05 20.88 -8.40
C VAL A 488 13.02 19.55 -7.64
N SER A 489 11.90 19.23 -6.99
CA SER A 489 11.76 17.93 -6.28
C SER A 489 11.89 16.72 -7.21
N LYS A 490 11.39 16.79 -8.44
CA LYS A 490 11.58 15.72 -9.46
C LYS A 490 13.04 15.57 -9.88
N GLN A 491 13.78 16.69 -9.97
CA GLN A 491 15.22 16.69 -10.28
C GLN A 491 16.03 16.05 -9.15
N GLU A 492 15.71 16.39 -7.89
CA GLU A 492 16.33 15.77 -6.71
C GLU A 492 16.06 14.27 -6.66
N ASN A 493 14.82 13.86 -6.96
CA ASN A 493 14.46 12.44 -7.04
C ASN A 493 15.26 11.69 -8.12
N LEU A 494 15.49 12.31 -9.28
CA LEU A 494 16.33 11.71 -10.32
C LEU A 494 17.79 11.53 -9.87
N GLN A 495 18.34 12.52 -9.18
CA GLN A 495 19.70 12.43 -8.63
C GLN A 495 19.80 11.34 -7.56
N GLU A 496 18.80 11.23 -6.69
CA GLU A 496 18.75 10.19 -5.66
C GLU A 496 18.62 8.79 -6.29
N LEU A 497 17.88 8.64 -7.41
CA LEU A 497 17.84 7.37 -8.15
C LEU A 497 19.23 6.98 -8.66
N LEU A 498 19.94 7.90 -9.31
CA LEU A 498 21.28 7.62 -9.86
C LEU A 498 22.27 7.26 -8.75
N LYS A 499 22.21 7.97 -7.62
CA LYS A 499 23.00 7.67 -6.42
C LYS A 499 22.68 6.27 -5.87
N GLY A 500 21.38 5.92 -5.76
CA GLY A 500 20.97 4.59 -5.31
C GLY A 500 21.45 3.46 -6.21
N ILE A 501 21.52 3.69 -7.54
CA ILE A 501 22.09 2.72 -8.49
C ILE A 501 23.61 2.57 -8.26
N ALA A 502 24.33 3.67 -8.04
CA ALA A 502 25.76 3.63 -7.77
C ALA A 502 26.07 2.87 -6.46
N GLU A 503 25.35 3.18 -5.37
CA GLU A 503 25.44 2.47 -4.09
C GLU A 503 25.16 0.95 -4.25
N PHE A 504 24.12 0.61 -5.03
CA PHE A 504 23.81 -0.79 -5.35
C PHE A 504 24.98 -1.48 -6.05
N CYS A 505 25.56 -0.82 -7.07
CA CYS A 505 26.70 -1.36 -7.79
C CYS A 505 27.95 -1.56 -6.88
N GLU A 506 28.18 -0.63 -5.95
CA GLU A 506 29.27 -0.73 -4.99
C GLU A 506 29.10 -1.94 -4.05
N ILE A 507 27.91 -2.09 -3.48
CA ILE A 507 27.56 -3.24 -2.61
C ILE A 507 27.75 -4.57 -3.36
N ARG A 508 27.30 -4.65 -4.61
CA ARG A 508 27.44 -5.88 -5.41
C ARG A 508 28.87 -6.19 -5.80
N ARG A 509 29.69 -5.15 -6.06
CA ARG A 509 31.14 -5.32 -6.28
C ARG A 509 31.85 -5.84 -5.03
N GLU A 510 31.50 -5.32 -3.84
CA GLU A 510 32.00 -5.85 -2.57
C GLU A 510 31.55 -7.30 -2.32
N GLU A 511 30.39 -7.69 -2.81
CA GLU A 511 29.91 -9.09 -2.80
C GLU A 511 30.66 -10.01 -3.78
N GLY A 512 31.58 -9.47 -4.61
CA GLY A 512 32.41 -10.21 -5.53
C GLY A 512 31.85 -10.28 -6.96
N MET A 513 30.89 -9.43 -7.33
CA MET A 513 30.46 -9.29 -8.71
C MET A 513 31.36 -8.28 -9.44
N GLU A 514 32.10 -8.73 -10.44
CA GLU A 514 32.97 -7.86 -11.25
C GLU A 514 32.15 -6.88 -12.09
N GLN A 515 31.04 -7.32 -12.66
CA GLN A 515 30.13 -6.50 -13.46
C GLN A 515 28.71 -6.63 -12.93
N VAL A 516 28.11 -5.50 -12.55
CA VAL A 516 26.74 -5.42 -12.04
C VAL A 516 25.84 -5.00 -13.19
N ALA A 517 24.94 -5.89 -13.60
CA ALA A 517 24.03 -5.64 -14.71
C ALA A 517 22.79 -4.83 -14.30
N MET A 518 22.19 -4.10 -15.25
CA MET A 518 20.94 -3.37 -15.03
C MET A 518 19.79 -4.34 -14.67
N SER A 519 19.81 -5.56 -15.16
CA SER A 519 18.83 -6.61 -14.79
C SER A 519 18.82 -6.93 -13.31
N ASP A 520 19.99 -6.90 -12.66
CA ASP A 520 20.11 -7.19 -11.23
C ASP A 520 19.49 -6.07 -10.38
N PHE A 521 19.75 -4.82 -10.76
CA PHE A 521 19.13 -3.66 -10.14
C PHE A 521 17.60 -3.68 -10.29
N LEU A 522 17.08 -3.93 -11.50
CA LEU A 522 15.64 -4.00 -11.75
C LEU A 522 14.96 -5.14 -10.98
N ALA A 523 15.63 -6.28 -10.82
CA ALA A 523 15.12 -7.39 -10.04
C ALA A 523 14.98 -7.01 -8.56
N GLU A 524 15.94 -6.30 -7.99
CA GLU A 524 15.88 -5.83 -6.61
C GLU A 524 14.77 -4.76 -6.43
N VAL A 525 14.77 -3.73 -7.28
CA VAL A 525 13.75 -2.66 -7.22
C VAL A 525 12.33 -3.18 -7.35
N SER A 526 12.09 -4.16 -8.23
CA SER A 526 10.76 -4.74 -8.41
C SER A 526 10.24 -5.46 -7.18
N LEU A 527 11.12 -5.89 -6.29
CA LEU A 527 10.81 -6.64 -5.08
C LEU A 527 10.76 -5.76 -3.81
N LEU A 528 11.16 -4.48 -3.93
CA LEU A 528 11.10 -3.54 -2.81
C LEU A 528 9.65 -3.20 -2.46
N THR A 529 9.37 -3.15 -1.17
CA THR A 529 8.09 -2.72 -0.61
C THR A 529 8.21 -1.32 -0.03
N ASP A 530 7.07 -0.66 0.23
CA ASP A 530 7.03 0.67 0.86
C ASP A 530 7.72 0.69 2.24
N GLN A 531 7.84 -0.47 2.88
CA GLN A 531 8.51 -0.64 4.17
C GLN A 531 10.04 -0.59 4.08
N ASP A 532 10.60 -0.77 2.88
CA ASP A 532 12.04 -0.88 2.67
C ASP A 532 12.73 0.48 2.43
N ASN A 533 11.96 1.54 2.22
CA ASN A 533 12.46 2.87 1.83
C ASN A 533 12.66 3.86 2.99
N ASP A 534 12.48 3.43 4.25
CA ASP A 534 12.61 4.32 5.42
C ASP A 534 14.11 4.63 5.72
N LYS A 535 14.75 5.46 4.87
CA LYS A 535 16.08 6.04 5.15
C LYS A 535 16.03 7.14 6.25
N GLU A 536 14.85 7.56 6.70
CA GLU A 536 14.65 8.57 7.76
C GLU A 536 14.49 7.94 9.17
N GLU A 537 15.23 6.89 9.48
CA GLU A 537 15.13 6.20 10.79
C GLU A 537 15.39 7.11 12.01
N ASN A 538 16.04 8.26 11.83
CA ASN A 538 16.45 9.13 12.93
C ASN A 538 15.65 10.45 13.04
N SER A 539 14.51 10.59 12.39
CA SER A 539 13.71 11.82 12.53
C SER A 539 12.76 11.72 13.73
N ASP A 540 12.85 12.70 14.65
CA ASP A 540 11.93 12.80 15.79
C ASP A 540 10.52 13.20 15.33
N LYS A 541 9.72 12.21 14.88
CA LYS A 541 8.39 12.37 14.30
C LYS A 541 7.45 11.27 14.79
N VAL A 542 6.20 11.64 15.07
CA VAL A 542 5.12 10.67 15.34
C VAL A 542 4.87 9.82 14.11
N THR A 543 4.83 8.51 14.27
CA THR A 543 4.58 7.59 13.16
C THR A 543 3.09 7.28 13.04
N MET A 544 2.52 7.48 11.86
CA MET A 544 1.11 7.18 11.55
C MET A 544 1.04 6.07 10.51
N MET A 545 0.23 5.02 10.78
CA MET A 545 0.11 3.90 9.84
C MET A 545 -1.16 3.07 10.05
N THR A 546 -1.48 2.21 9.08
CA THR A 546 -2.50 1.20 9.29
C THR A 546 -1.99 0.11 10.25
N VAL A 547 -2.91 -0.55 10.97
CA VAL A 547 -2.55 -1.69 11.85
C VAL A 547 -1.82 -2.79 11.08
N HIS A 548 -2.18 -3.05 9.82
CA HIS A 548 -1.48 -4.03 8.98
C HIS A 548 -0.02 -3.67 8.74
N ALA A 549 0.27 -2.38 8.51
CA ALA A 549 1.63 -1.90 8.31
C ALA A 549 2.47 -1.94 9.59
N ALA A 550 1.83 -1.93 10.76
CA ALA A 550 2.51 -1.98 12.06
C ALA A 550 3.01 -3.39 12.43
N LYS A 551 2.63 -4.43 11.68
CA LYS A 551 3.13 -5.78 11.93
C LYS A 551 4.66 -5.83 11.77
N GLY A 552 5.35 -6.42 12.75
CA GLY A 552 6.81 -6.47 12.81
C GLY A 552 7.47 -5.27 13.49
N LEU A 553 6.76 -4.15 13.67
CA LEU A 553 7.26 -2.95 14.35
C LEU A 553 6.92 -2.95 15.83
N GLU A 554 7.55 -2.04 16.61
CA GLU A 554 7.30 -1.83 18.03
C GLU A 554 7.52 -0.36 18.39
N PHE A 555 6.74 0.16 19.34
CA PHE A 555 6.76 1.55 19.75
C PHE A 555 6.52 1.66 21.25
N THR A 556 7.16 2.62 21.87
CA THR A 556 7.00 2.84 23.31
C THR A 556 5.55 3.19 23.67
N ASN A 557 4.91 4.05 22.88
CA ASN A 557 3.54 4.52 23.07
C ASN A 557 2.69 4.30 21.81
N VAL A 558 1.60 3.57 21.92
CA VAL A 558 0.71 3.23 20.81
C VAL A 558 -0.69 3.77 21.04
N PHE A 559 -1.21 4.51 20.08
CA PHE A 559 -2.59 4.94 20.00
C PHE A 559 -3.31 4.13 18.92
N VAL A 560 -4.38 3.41 19.28
CA VAL A 560 -5.23 2.68 18.34
C VAL A 560 -6.57 3.40 18.25
N VAL A 561 -6.86 3.99 17.11
CA VAL A 561 -8.01 4.88 16.92
C VAL A 561 -9.12 4.26 16.06
N GLY A 562 -10.35 4.71 16.25
CA GLY A 562 -11.49 4.27 15.46
C GLY A 562 -11.98 2.86 15.81
N LEU A 563 -11.98 2.51 17.09
CA LEU A 563 -12.49 1.21 17.55
C LEU A 563 -14.02 1.19 17.60
N GLU A 564 -14.62 1.13 16.43
CA GLU A 564 -16.06 1.22 16.19
C GLU A 564 -16.54 0.04 15.33
N GLU A 565 -17.77 -0.42 15.57
CA GLU A 565 -18.44 -1.34 14.65
C GLU A 565 -18.48 -0.74 13.25
N ASP A 566 -18.37 -1.58 12.22
CA ASP A 566 -18.31 -1.19 10.80
C ASP A 566 -17.04 -0.44 10.37
N LEU A 567 -16.10 -0.24 11.27
CA LEU A 567 -14.76 0.27 10.98
C LEU A 567 -13.69 -0.70 11.48
N PHE A 568 -13.70 -1.03 12.76
CA PHE A 568 -12.82 -1.99 13.39
C PHE A 568 -13.58 -2.79 14.46
N PRO A 569 -14.20 -3.94 14.10
CA PRO A 569 -14.09 -4.71 12.85
C PRO A 569 -14.76 -4.05 11.63
N SER A 570 -14.23 -4.39 10.44
CA SER A 570 -14.81 -3.94 9.18
C SER A 570 -16.22 -4.48 8.97
N SER A 571 -17.11 -3.69 8.33
CA SER A 571 -18.45 -4.14 7.98
C SER A 571 -18.46 -5.42 7.12
N LEU A 572 -17.43 -5.63 6.30
CA LEU A 572 -17.30 -6.81 5.44
C LEU A 572 -17.06 -8.11 6.22
N SER A 573 -16.61 -8.03 7.47
CA SER A 573 -16.31 -9.21 8.30
C SER A 573 -17.49 -9.69 9.15
N LYS A 574 -18.57 -8.91 9.30
CA LYS A 574 -19.65 -9.15 10.26
C LYS A 574 -20.32 -10.52 10.17
N ASP A 575 -20.58 -10.96 8.94
CA ASP A 575 -21.36 -12.17 8.66
C ASP A 575 -20.50 -13.43 8.55
N ASN A 576 -19.18 -13.30 8.69
CA ASN A 576 -18.26 -14.42 8.60
C ASN A 576 -17.44 -14.56 9.91
N PRO A 577 -17.71 -15.59 10.72
CA PRO A 577 -16.99 -15.81 11.97
C PRO A 577 -15.46 -15.89 11.81
N ARG A 578 -14.97 -16.48 10.72
CA ARG A 578 -13.53 -16.54 10.42
C ARG A 578 -12.93 -15.16 10.17
N ALA A 579 -13.68 -14.30 9.45
CA ALA A 579 -13.25 -12.92 9.20
C ALA A 579 -13.26 -12.08 10.47
N VAL A 580 -14.23 -12.29 11.39
CA VAL A 580 -14.24 -11.64 12.71
C VAL A 580 -13.05 -12.09 13.55
N GLU A 581 -12.69 -13.38 13.53
CA GLU A 581 -11.48 -13.86 14.21
C GLU A 581 -10.21 -13.23 13.65
N GLU A 582 -10.14 -13.00 12.35
CA GLU A 582 -8.99 -12.31 11.71
C GLU A 582 -8.92 -10.83 12.13
N GLU A 583 -10.04 -10.12 12.14
CA GLU A 583 -10.10 -8.73 12.65
C GLU A 583 -9.69 -8.67 14.14
N ARG A 584 -10.04 -9.69 14.95
CA ARG A 584 -9.57 -9.78 16.33
C ARG A 584 -8.06 -10.02 16.42
N ARG A 585 -7.47 -10.83 15.54
CA ARG A 585 -6.01 -10.96 15.42
C ARG A 585 -5.36 -9.65 15.00
N LEU A 586 -6.01 -8.91 14.11
CA LEU A 586 -5.52 -7.58 13.71
C LEU A 586 -5.51 -6.63 14.92
N PHE A 587 -6.54 -6.64 15.74
CA PHE A 587 -6.55 -5.84 16.97
C PHE A 587 -5.53 -6.34 18.00
N TYR A 588 -5.35 -7.63 18.13
CA TYR A 588 -4.26 -8.21 18.94
C TYR A 588 -2.89 -7.72 18.44
N VAL A 589 -2.66 -7.68 17.15
CA VAL A 589 -1.43 -7.11 16.59
C VAL A 589 -1.28 -5.66 17.00
N ALA A 590 -2.34 -4.82 16.91
CA ALA A 590 -2.27 -3.42 17.30
C ALA A 590 -1.84 -3.22 18.75
N ILE A 591 -2.47 -3.91 19.69
CA ILE A 591 -2.15 -3.83 21.13
C ILE A 591 -0.71 -4.28 21.40
N THR A 592 -0.28 -5.38 20.77
CA THR A 592 1.06 -5.96 20.99
C THR A 592 2.19 -5.18 20.33
N ARG A 593 1.90 -4.04 19.66
CA ARG A 593 2.95 -3.11 19.20
C ARG A 593 3.44 -2.20 20.31
N ALA A 594 2.66 -2.05 21.38
CA ALA A 594 3.00 -1.19 22.51
C ALA A 594 4.02 -1.85 23.45
N GLU A 595 5.02 -1.08 23.89
CA GLU A 595 5.97 -1.48 24.91
C GLU A 595 5.51 -1.07 26.31
N GLN A 596 5.19 0.22 26.49
CA GLN A 596 4.88 0.81 27.80
C GLN A 596 3.44 1.28 27.91
N ASN A 597 2.92 1.99 26.89
CA ASN A 597 1.60 2.59 26.93
C ASN A 597 0.78 2.21 25.70
N CYS A 598 -0.46 1.78 25.94
CA CYS A 598 -1.43 1.51 24.89
C CYS A 598 -2.70 2.32 25.19
N VAL A 599 -3.10 3.14 24.22
CA VAL A 599 -4.29 4.00 24.32
C VAL A 599 -5.25 3.63 23.19
N LEU A 600 -6.48 3.35 23.55
CA LEU A 600 -7.57 2.95 22.64
C LEU A 600 -8.59 4.06 22.54
N SER A 601 -9.15 4.33 21.37
CA SER A 601 -10.19 5.34 21.22
C SER A 601 -11.29 4.94 20.24
N TYR A 602 -12.48 5.50 20.46
CA TYR A 602 -13.62 5.45 19.53
C TYR A 602 -14.41 6.73 19.55
N ALA A 603 -15.05 7.06 18.42
CA ALA A 603 -15.93 8.20 18.28
C ALA A 603 -17.41 7.75 18.31
N LYS A 604 -18.29 8.60 18.90
CA LYS A 604 -19.76 8.37 18.89
C LYS A 604 -20.39 8.72 17.53
N SER A 605 -19.73 9.56 16.74
CA SER A 605 -20.13 9.88 15.37
C SER A 605 -18.92 10.05 14.47
N ARG A 606 -19.07 9.68 13.19
CA ARG A 606 -18.00 9.76 12.19
C ARG A 606 -18.53 10.18 10.84
N TYR A 607 -17.82 11.07 10.17
CA TYR A 607 -18.17 11.48 8.81
C TYR A 607 -17.66 10.46 7.79
N ARG A 608 -18.59 9.81 7.05
CA ARG A 608 -18.29 8.82 6.02
C ARG A 608 -19.19 9.00 4.81
N ASN A 609 -18.65 8.86 3.61
CA ASN A 609 -19.40 8.89 2.34
C ASN A 609 -20.37 10.07 2.20
N GLY A 610 -19.99 11.25 2.70
CA GLY A 610 -20.81 12.45 2.61
C GLY A 610 -21.89 12.60 3.69
N LYS A 611 -21.92 11.70 4.70
CA LYS A 611 -22.90 11.71 5.80
C LYS A 611 -22.20 11.54 7.15
N THR A 612 -22.84 12.04 8.20
CA THR A 612 -22.44 11.76 9.58
C THR A 612 -23.22 10.56 10.08
N ASP A 613 -22.49 9.47 10.36
CA ASP A 613 -23.07 8.25 10.90
C ASP A 613 -22.83 8.17 12.40
N MET A 614 -23.82 7.71 13.15
CA MET A 614 -23.67 7.39 14.57
C MET A 614 -22.95 6.04 14.70
N CYS A 615 -21.92 6.02 15.53
CA CYS A 615 -21.06 4.84 15.71
C CYS A 615 -21.34 4.17 17.07
N THR A 616 -21.22 2.85 17.09
CA THR A 616 -21.23 2.06 18.34
C THR A 616 -19.81 1.56 18.62
N PRO A 617 -19.39 1.47 19.91
CA PRO A 617 -18.09 0.95 20.24
C PRO A 617 -17.86 -0.45 19.69
N SER A 618 -16.63 -0.73 19.26
CA SER A 618 -16.22 -2.05 18.78
C SER A 618 -16.51 -3.15 19.79
N ARG A 619 -17.07 -4.27 19.31
CA ARG A 619 -17.27 -5.48 20.15
C ARG A 619 -15.97 -5.97 20.79
N PHE A 620 -14.83 -5.72 20.16
CA PHE A 620 -13.54 -6.15 20.67
C PHE A 620 -13.13 -5.47 21.99
N LEU A 621 -13.65 -4.30 22.32
CA LEU A 621 -13.43 -3.67 23.61
C LEU A 621 -14.06 -4.49 24.77
N LYS A 622 -15.17 -5.21 24.50
CA LYS A 622 -15.80 -6.12 25.47
C LYS A 622 -15.08 -7.46 25.57
N ASP A 623 -14.28 -7.82 24.59
CA ASP A 623 -13.50 -9.06 24.59
C ASP A 623 -12.25 -8.95 25.50
N ILE A 624 -11.84 -7.74 25.85
CA ILE A 624 -10.75 -7.48 26.80
C ILE A 624 -11.31 -7.48 28.23
N ASP A 625 -10.66 -8.19 29.13
CA ASP A 625 -11.04 -8.19 30.54
C ASP A 625 -10.94 -6.77 31.12
N ALA A 626 -12.03 -6.28 31.72
CA ALA A 626 -12.14 -4.92 32.25
C ALA A 626 -11.07 -4.56 33.29
N LYS A 627 -10.53 -5.56 34.03
CA LYS A 627 -9.45 -5.34 35.03
C LYS A 627 -8.15 -4.78 34.39
N TYR A 628 -7.92 -4.99 33.08
CA TYR A 628 -6.76 -4.50 32.36
C TYR A 628 -7.04 -3.18 31.61
N LEU A 629 -8.28 -2.72 31.62
CA LEU A 629 -8.69 -1.46 31.00
C LEU A 629 -8.77 -0.34 32.04
N ASP A 630 -8.38 0.85 31.65
CA ASP A 630 -8.67 2.10 32.35
C ASP A 630 -9.71 2.86 31.52
N MET A 631 -10.98 2.66 31.89
CA MET A 631 -12.12 3.29 31.24
C MET A 631 -12.59 4.47 32.09
N PRO A 632 -12.81 5.65 31.50
CA PRO A 632 -13.40 6.75 32.25
C PRO A 632 -14.78 6.32 32.76
N SER A 633 -15.02 6.50 34.06
CA SER A 633 -16.37 6.39 34.60
C SER A 633 -17.26 7.40 33.90
N ASP A 634 -18.47 7.01 33.50
CA ASP A 634 -19.42 7.91 32.83
C ASP A 634 -19.74 9.20 33.63
N ALA A 635 -19.41 9.24 34.92
CA ALA A 635 -19.52 10.41 35.79
C ALA A 635 -18.39 11.45 35.60
N GLY A 636 -17.23 11.09 35.01
CA GLY A 636 -16.06 11.98 34.87
C GLY A 636 -15.95 12.68 33.51
N ALA A 637 -16.73 12.27 32.51
CA ALA A 637 -16.65 12.86 31.17
C ALA A 637 -17.17 14.31 31.12
N SER A 638 -18.02 14.73 32.05
CA SER A 638 -18.49 16.12 32.17
C SER A 638 -17.47 17.06 32.79
N ASP A 639 -16.65 16.58 33.73
CA ASP A 639 -15.71 17.42 34.47
C ASP A 639 -14.38 17.65 33.76
N ALA A 640 -13.90 16.66 32.96
CA ALA A 640 -12.72 16.85 32.11
C ALA A 640 -12.94 17.89 31.02
N PHE A 641 -14.19 18.01 30.53
CA PHE A 641 -14.58 19.05 29.55
C PHE A 641 -14.72 20.42 30.19
N ALA A 642 -15.19 20.51 31.41
CA ALA A 642 -15.28 21.76 32.16
C ALA A 642 -13.87 22.34 32.44
N SER A 643 -12.92 21.49 32.86
CA SER A 643 -11.56 21.92 33.17
C SER A 643 -10.73 22.27 31.92
N ALA A 644 -10.99 21.64 30.77
CA ALA A 644 -10.37 22.01 29.49
C ALA A 644 -10.97 23.31 28.94
N ARG A 645 -12.25 23.56 29.20
CA ARG A 645 -12.94 24.79 28.80
C ARG A 645 -12.49 26.02 29.60
N GLU A 646 -12.08 25.85 30.84
CA GLU A 646 -11.51 26.92 31.69
C GLU A 646 -10.05 27.21 31.37
N ARG A 647 -9.25 26.21 30.92
CA ARG A 647 -7.84 26.42 30.60
C ARG A 647 -7.55 26.97 29.20
N TYR A 648 -8.45 26.78 28.26
CA TYR A 648 -8.21 27.15 26.83
C TYR A 648 -9.39 27.92 26.24
N GLY A 649 -9.70 29.06 26.76
CA GLY A 649 -10.65 30.03 26.22
C GLY A 649 -11.66 29.54 25.17
N ARG A 650 -12.91 29.90 25.28
CA ARG A 650 -14.02 29.52 24.40
C ARG A 650 -13.64 29.57 22.92
N PRO A 651 -13.79 28.51 22.10
CA PRO A 651 -13.79 28.68 20.67
C PRO A 651 -15.07 29.43 20.27
N ALA A 652 -14.89 30.56 19.59
CA ALA A 652 -15.95 31.39 19.08
C ALA A 652 -16.64 30.70 17.88
N PHE A 653 -17.54 29.76 18.13
CA PHE A 653 -18.56 29.30 17.19
C PHE A 653 -19.76 28.75 17.94
N ALA A 654 -20.62 29.65 18.37
CA ALA A 654 -21.97 29.31 18.73
C ALA A 654 -22.91 29.87 17.65
N SER A 655 -23.41 29.00 16.80
CA SER A 655 -24.56 29.33 15.95
C SER A 655 -25.82 29.39 16.82
N PRO A 656 -26.64 30.43 16.71
CA PRO A 656 -27.91 30.49 17.41
C PRO A 656 -28.97 29.75 16.58
N PHE A 657 -29.15 28.46 16.78
CA PHE A 657 -30.43 27.84 16.41
C PHE A 657 -31.36 27.89 17.60
N ARG A 658 -32.32 28.82 17.52
CA ARG A 658 -33.48 28.91 18.38
C ARG A 658 -34.37 27.68 18.14
N GLN A 659 -34.63 26.90 19.18
CA GLN A 659 -35.68 25.88 19.16
C GLN A 659 -37.05 26.59 19.10
N PRO A 660 -38.00 26.14 18.27
CA PRO A 660 -39.41 26.50 18.41
C PRO A 660 -40.01 25.69 19.58
N ARG A 661 -40.78 26.39 20.39
CA ARG A 661 -41.62 25.83 21.45
C ARG A 661 -42.67 24.88 20.86
N ALA A 662 -42.87 23.78 21.57
CA ALA A 662 -43.97 22.86 21.34
C ALA A 662 -45.32 23.59 21.46
N VAL A 663 -46.17 23.40 20.48
CA VAL A 663 -47.60 23.58 20.57
C VAL A 663 -48.19 22.20 20.26
N GLU A 664 -48.84 21.63 21.28
CA GLU A 664 -49.76 20.51 21.12
C GLU A 664 -50.94 20.97 20.27
N ASP A 665 -51.26 20.22 19.22
CA ASP A 665 -52.67 20.02 18.83
C ASP A 665 -52.78 18.78 17.92
N ASP A 666 -53.77 18.00 18.27
CA ASP A 666 -54.36 16.85 17.58
C ASP A 666 -54.60 17.09 16.10
N PHE A 667 -54.31 16.16 15.25
CA PHE A 667 -55.25 15.73 14.21
C PHE A 667 -54.89 14.37 13.55
N VAL A 668 -55.93 13.62 13.41
CA VAL A 668 -56.18 12.29 12.90
C VAL A 668 -55.66 12.04 11.47
N SER A 669 -55.14 10.85 11.25
CA SER A 669 -54.91 10.26 9.92
C SER A 669 -56.18 10.12 9.09
N PRO A 670 -56.06 10.12 7.76
CA PRO A 670 -56.64 9.00 7.03
C PRO A 670 -55.76 8.37 5.96
N VAL A 671 -56.07 7.10 5.85
CA VAL A 671 -55.60 6.02 4.99
C VAL A 671 -56.00 6.20 3.52
N LYS A 672 -55.04 5.74 2.63
CA LYS A 672 -55.23 5.16 1.30
C LYS A 672 -56.03 5.91 0.24
N GLN A 673 -55.41 6.07 -0.93
CA GLN A 673 -55.90 5.48 -2.17
C GLN A 673 -54.86 5.50 -3.28
N ALA A 674 -54.67 4.32 -3.90
CA ALA A 674 -53.95 4.07 -5.11
C ALA A 674 -54.71 4.61 -6.34
N ALA A 675 -53.99 4.94 -7.40
CA ALA A 675 -54.29 4.54 -8.77
C ALA A 675 -53.31 5.12 -9.78
N GLN A 676 -52.68 4.25 -10.49
CA GLN A 676 -52.35 4.23 -11.90
C GLN A 676 -52.49 5.52 -12.72
N ARG A 677 -51.41 5.92 -13.39
CA ARG A 677 -51.46 6.30 -14.82
C ARG A 677 -50.13 6.11 -15.49
N GLN A 678 -50.11 5.22 -16.50
CA GLN A 678 -49.13 5.08 -17.57
C GLN A 678 -49.13 6.33 -18.45
N GLY A 679 -47.98 6.68 -19.00
CA GLY A 679 -47.94 7.71 -20.05
C GLY A 679 -46.52 8.03 -20.52
N HIS A 680 -46.09 7.35 -21.57
CA HIS A 680 -45.18 7.79 -22.65
C HIS A 680 -43.74 8.21 -22.40
N LEU A 681 -42.87 7.31 -22.81
CA LEU A 681 -41.50 7.56 -23.28
C LEU A 681 -41.51 8.49 -24.50
N THR A 682 -40.79 9.59 -24.41
CA THR A 682 -40.26 10.30 -25.60
C THR A 682 -38.75 10.51 -25.42
N LYS A 683 -38.04 10.01 -26.42
CA LYS A 683 -36.60 10.24 -26.63
C LYS A 683 -36.33 11.76 -26.70
N LEU A 684 -35.35 12.23 -25.97
CA LEU A 684 -34.70 13.49 -26.27
C LEU A 684 -33.24 13.28 -26.61
N LYS A 685 -32.92 13.64 -27.84
CA LYS A 685 -31.59 13.74 -28.42
C LYS A 685 -30.78 14.83 -27.73
N ASN A 686 -29.48 14.60 -27.74
CA ASN A 686 -28.37 15.50 -27.44
C ASN A 686 -28.66 16.98 -27.72
N THR A 687 -28.43 17.79 -26.70
CA THR A 687 -27.77 19.09 -26.84
C THR A 687 -27.00 19.35 -25.56
N MET A 688 -25.69 19.20 -25.65
CA MET A 688 -24.77 19.84 -24.75
C MET A 688 -24.82 21.32 -25.04
N GLU A 689 -25.42 22.09 -24.18
CA GLU A 689 -25.08 23.49 -23.98
C GLU A 689 -25.17 23.80 -22.49
N SER A 690 -24.05 24.28 -22.02
CA SER A 690 -23.78 24.79 -20.71
C SER A 690 -24.83 25.82 -20.24
N SER A 691 -25.50 25.55 -19.15
CA SER A 691 -26.10 26.60 -18.35
C SER A 691 -25.35 26.73 -17.02
N PHE A 692 -24.20 27.39 -17.08
CA PHE A 692 -23.69 28.13 -15.93
C PHE A 692 -24.64 29.33 -15.76
N SER A 693 -25.53 29.30 -14.77
CA SER A 693 -26.19 30.48 -14.30
C SER A 693 -25.11 31.39 -13.71
N ALA A 694 -24.77 32.43 -14.42
CA ALA A 694 -23.94 33.51 -13.94
C ALA A 694 -24.61 34.11 -12.70
N ALA A 695 -23.92 34.02 -11.56
CA ALA A 695 -24.19 34.90 -10.44
C ALA A 695 -24.03 36.35 -10.89
N PRO A 696 -24.80 37.30 -10.35
CA PRO A 696 -24.75 38.71 -10.78
C PRO A 696 -23.31 39.20 -10.66
N ALA A 697 -22.79 39.80 -11.73
CA ALA A 697 -21.50 40.42 -11.77
C ALA A 697 -21.43 41.47 -10.66
N THR A 698 -20.47 41.35 -9.78
CA THR A 698 -20.13 42.37 -8.79
C THR A 698 -19.79 43.64 -9.58
N ASP A 699 -20.50 44.72 -9.34
CA ASP A 699 -20.23 46.02 -9.97
C ASP A 699 -18.86 46.50 -9.44
N LEU A 700 -17.83 46.42 -10.26
CA LEU A 700 -16.45 46.75 -9.92
C LEU A 700 -16.16 48.25 -10.06
N SER A 701 -17.16 49.06 -10.51
CA SER A 701 -16.95 50.46 -10.89
C SER A 701 -16.76 51.43 -9.70
N GLY A 702 -16.89 50.95 -8.46
CA GLY A 702 -16.72 51.77 -7.25
C GLY A 702 -15.56 51.37 -6.34
N LEU A 703 -14.79 50.30 -6.65
CA LEU A 703 -13.72 49.84 -5.76
C LEU A 703 -12.42 50.62 -5.99
N HIS A 704 -11.92 51.26 -4.93
CA HIS A 704 -10.65 51.98 -4.91
C HIS A 704 -9.88 51.69 -3.64
N VAL A 705 -8.59 52.01 -3.63
CA VAL A 705 -7.75 51.88 -2.43
C VAL A 705 -8.32 52.73 -1.30
N GLY A 706 -8.50 52.13 -0.13
CA GLY A 706 -9.20 52.72 1.01
C GLY A 706 -10.69 52.36 1.14
N SER A 707 -11.30 51.65 0.14
CA SER A 707 -12.66 51.20 0.25
C SER A 707 -12.83 50.11 1.30
N LYS A 708 -13.80 50.26 2.19
CA LYS A 708 -14.21 49.24 3.15
C LYS A 708 -15.09 48.22 2.44
N VAL A 709 -14.70 46.95 2.55
CA VAL A 709 -15.34 45.83 1.88
C VAL A 709 -15.61 44.67 2.83
N ARG A 710 -16.67 43.94 2.56
CA ARG A 710 -16.99 42.71 3.28
C ARG A 710 -16.90 41.51 2.36
N HIS A 711 -16.20 40.46 2.80
CA HIS A 711 -16.10 39.19 2.12
C HIS A 711 -16.75 38.08 2.95
N ASP A 712 -17.57 37.24 2.34
CA ASP A 712 -18.35 36.20 3.04
C ASP A 712 -17.54 35.30 3.95
N ARG A 713 -16.26 35.03 3.57
CA ARG A 713 -15.36 34.12 4.29
C ARG A 713 -14.38 34.85 5.21
N PHE A 714 -13.97 36.07 4.88
CA PHE A 714 -12.89 36.78 5.59
C PHE A 714 -13.38 37.97 6.42
N GLY A 715 -14.69 38.25 6.39
CA GLY A 715 -15.27 39.36 7.16
C GLY A 715 -15.01 40.74 6.55
N GLU A 716 -14.98 41.76 7.37
CA GLU A 716 -14.77 43.15 6.98
C GLU A 716 -13.25 43.45 6.85
N GLY A 717 -12.92 44.36 5.94
CA GLY A 717 -11.55 44.76 5.68
C GLY A 717 -11.48 45.95 4.74
N GLU A 718 -10.29 46.52 4.58
CA GLU A 718 -10.01 47.69 3.77
C GLU A 718 -9.09 47.33 2.60
N ILE A 719 -9.34 47.87 1.41
CA ILE A 719 -8.52 47.65 0.22
C ILE A 719 -7.20 48.47 0.35
N VAL A 720 -6.08 47.78 0.42
CA VAL A 720 -4.74 48.38 0.58
C VAL A 720 -4.09 48.69 -0.78
N SER A 721 -4.28 47.83 -1.77
CA SER A 721 -3.76 48.04 -3.14
C SER A 721 -4.62 47.30 -4.17
N ILE A 722 -4.65 47.84 -5.40
CA ILE A 722 -5.27 47.19 -6.56
C ILE A 722 -4.20 47.17 -7.66
N GLU A 723 -3.93 45.96 -8.22
CA GLU A 723 -2.99 45.71 -9.29
C GLU A 723 -3.70 45.15 -10.52
N GLY A 724 -3.42 45.70 -11.71
CA GLY A 724 -4.01 45.26 -12.98
C GLY A 724 -5.29 46.00 -13.33
N GLU A 725 -5.79 45.85 -14.56
CA GLU A 725 -6.99 46.47 -15.07
C GLU A 725 -8.04 45.43 -15.53
N GLY A 726 -9.33 45.78 -15.40
CA GLY A 726 -10.44 44.97 -15.88
C GLY A 726 -10.65 43.65 -15.09
N GLY A 727 -11.14 42.61 -15.75
CA GLY A 727 -11.53 41.34 -15.12
C GLY A 727 -10.39 40.53 -14.48
N ASN A 728 -9.11 40.91 -14.66
CA ASN A 728 -7.95 40.26 -14.08
C ASN A 728 -7.30 41.11 -12.95
N ALA A 729 -7.93 42.21 -12.52
CA ALA A 729 -7.46 43.03 -11.44
C ALA A 729 -7.44 42.25 -10.11
N LYS A 730 -6.39 42.42 -9.32
CA LYS A 730 -6.18 41.84 -8.00
C LYS A 730 -6.22 42.92 -6.96
N ALA A 731 -7.03 42.74 -5.93
CA ALA A 731 -7.04 43.62 -4.77
C ALA A 731 -6.37 42.95 -3.57
N THR A 732 -5.47 43.68 -2.91
CA THR A 732 -4.97 43.29 -1.60
C THR A 732 -5.87 43.94 -0.55
N VAL A 733 -6.55 43.13 0.24
CA VAL A 733 -7.49 43.55 1.28
C VAL A 733 -6.90 43.22 2.64
N ALA A 734 -6.82 44.18 3.53
CA ALA A 734 -6.49 43.99 4.94
C ALA A 734 -7.77 43.72 5.73
N PHE A 735 -7.99 42.48 6.09
CA PHE A 735 -9.14 42.04 6.88
C PHE A 735 -8.85 42.13 8.39
N ASP A 736 -9.80 42.58 9.18
CA ASP A 736 -9.64 42.86 10.61
C ASP A 736 -9.15 41.62 11.42
N HIS A 737 -9.56 40.42 11.02
CA HIS A 737 -9.25 39.19 11.75
C HIS A 737 -8.37 38.19 10.98
N PHE A 738 -8.07 38.44 9.69
CA PHE A 738 -7.36 37.49 8.82
C PHE A 738 -6.10 38.06 8.15
N GLY A 739 -5.72 39.31 8.49
CA GLY A 739 -4.57 39.98 7.90
C GLY A 739 -4.75 40.26 6.40
N GLN A 740 -3.65 40.63 5.73
CA GLN A 740 -3.70 40.95 4.30
C GLN A 740 -3.89 39.73 3.41
N LYS A 741 -4.84 39.79 2.47
CA LYS A 741 -5.12 38.76 1.46
C LYS A 741 -5.21 39.38 0.08
N GLN A 742 -4.54 38.76 -0.90
CA GLN A 742 -4.67 39.14 -2.32
C GLN A 742 -5.81 38.36 -2.97
N LEU A 743 -6.80 39.04 -3.51
CA LEU A 743 -8.01 38.46 -4.10
C LEU A 743 -8.14 38.90 -5.57
N LEU A 744 -8.50 37.95 -6.45
CA LEU A 744 -8.80 38.26 -7.84
C LEU A 744 -10.25 38.82 -7.93
N LEU A 745 -10.42 40.07 -8.28
CA LEU A 745 -11.69 40.79 -8.21
C LEU A 745 -12.83 40.12 -9.00
N LYS A 746 -12.51 39.47 -10.08
CA LYS A 746 -13.50 38.69 -10.88
C LYS A 746 -14.19 37.57 -10.12
N PHE A 747 -13.54 37.01 -9.11
CA PHE A 747 -14.04 35.87 -8.31
C PHE A 747 -14.25 36.22 -6.84
N ALA A 748 -13.75 37.39 -6.42
CA ALA A 748 -13.90 37.87 -5.07
C ALA A 748 -15.31 38.47 -4.89
N LYS A 749 -16.18 37.78 -4.16
CA LYS A 749 -17.49 38.26 -3.76
C LYS A 749 -17.32 39.35 -2.68
N LEU A 750 -16.85 40.50 -3.09
CA LEU A 750 -16.71 41.67 -2.21
C LEU A 750 -17.97 42.55 -2.27
N THR A 751 -18.53 42.89 -1.12
CA THR A 751 -19.62 43.83 -0.97
C THR A 751 -19.05 45.11 -0.37
N MET A 752 -19.29 46.26 -1.01
CA MET A 752 -18.90 47.56 -0.46
C MET A 752 -19.73 47.85 0.79
N LEU A 753 -19.05 48.28 1.83
CA LEU A 753 -19.71 48.86 3.03
C LEU A 753 -19.77 50.36 2.80
N ASN A 754 -20.97 50.88 2.58
CA ASN A 754 -21.19 52.32 2.55
C ASN A 754 -21.01 52.86 3.97
N ASP A 755 -20.19 53.91 4.11
CA ASP A 755 -20.02 54.65 5.38
C ASP A 755 -21.32 55.21 5.93
#